data_8f7250e2518d001c222291506b5f7ca6
#
_entry.id   8f7250e2518d001c222291506b5f7ca6
#
_cell.length_a   1.000
_cell.length_b   1.000
_cell.length_c   1.000
_cell.angle_alpha   90.00
_cell.angle_beta   90.00
_cell.angle_gamma   90.00
#
_symmetry.space_group_name_H-M   'P 1'
#
loop_
_entity.id
_entity.type
_entity.pdbx_description
1 polymer ?
#
loop_
_entity_poly.entity_id
_entity_poly.type
_entity_poly.pdbx_seq_one_letter_code
_entity_poly.pdbx_strand_id
1 'polypeptide(L)'
;MKYIYRTYLSLLYFLCLLFCLPLEVHAYSLRQFSNRDGLSNSAILSLYQDDRGIIWIGSCDGMNIFDGTDIYLYTPISSSKTLLSGNLINQIIESEKDILWVQTNYGLNRLDTKQQTSQSFTEFKGQYFMANNKDDMLFILKDDGYLYYYQREAQSFNRLEIPNLEFSHVLSMTVDSNDILWIFTSNEETQSYRIENTKQGLTLTRKNLFTHSCKLYHAFAEKDMAYFIDETYALYEYDFNNRQAYYIADLRGQIEVHGEVSSIIKQKNDYYIGFKNSGLIVLKYMSSQKMKYQIQKTEIHSGIFCLMKDKFQDIVWIGTDGQGVYMYYNDTFSITNTLLDTPVYQISNPVRALYYDQEQTLWIGTKGSGILRIKKYTPDNSMPMSSDRITPYNSALADNSVYCFAPGCKDKLWIGTENGINYYSYLSRQLKELPIIANGEKVKYVHSIKQPNDTTLWVSTVGEGIVKVIFDASTATPTVKSASRTVIDNGRMASNYFFTSYQENDSILWFGNRGCGAYRMNVETGEMIPHRFDSIVSSQTANDIFAIYKNAKGYWLGTSSGLLHLEQDDSLYRKADLFLNNTVHGVLEDHQGDLWLSTNQGLIRFNPETRTGQTYNSGNGLEITEFSDGAFYKDVVSETLFFGGTNGFISIQTNDCITEEYMPQITLKGLSIFGKEHNIHKFLYEKEGKTILQLDYSQNFFQLNFMAIDYINGNNYSFYYKLEEMSNQWIENGTSTSAIFSNLAPGEYSLLVKYKNNINGQESQTQSVIIRITPPWYLSPLAYMVYFILFALLCTAGIYRLIYIYRRKQHRMLDKMNREKKEEIYESKLRFFTNITHEFCTPLTLIYGPCEKILANPEIDAYTQKYAKMIQQNTEKLNNLILELLEFRRLETGNKVLSIQQLSVSEKVRSIAESFEELAENKEMNYQLHISPDIE
;
A
#
# COMPACT_ATOMS: atom_id res chain seq x y z
N MET A 1 45.92 -29.60 -40.86
CA MET A 1 45.86 -29.14 -39.45
C MET A 1 45.40 -27.72 -39.25
N LYS A 2 45.86 -26.69 -40.03
CA LYS A 2 45.37 -25.29 -39.86
C LYS A 2 43.88 -25.06 -40.17
N TYR A 3 43.28 -25.82 -41.06
CA TYR A 3 41.84 -25.71 -41.39
C TYR A 3 40.96 -26.37 -40.33
N ILE A 4 41.35 -27.46 -39.73
CA ILE A 4 40.62 -28.18 -38.70
C ILE A 4 40.65 -27.34 -37.38
N TYR A 5 41.75 -26.64 -37.08
CA TYR A 5 41.86 -25.75 -35.93
C TYR A 5 40.97 -24.51 -36.07
N ARG A 6 40.83 -23.94 -37.27
CA ARG A 6 39.91 -22.79 -37.52
C ARG A 6 38.43 -23.20 -37.41
N THR A 7 38.08 -24.39 -37.86
CA THR A 7 36.68 -24.89 -37.72
C THR A 7 36.38 -25.22 -36.26
N TYR A 8 37.29 -25.75 -35.49
CA TYR A 8 37.11 -25.97 -34.05
C TYR A 8 37.04 -24.66 -33.28
N LEU A 9 37.86 -23.69 -33.61
CA LEU A 9 37.80 -22.36 -32.99
C LEU A 9 36.48 -21.60 -33.33
N SER A 10 36.00 -21.70 -34.55
CA SER A 10 34.72 -21.11 -34.94
C SER A 10 33.52 -21.86 -34.32
N LEU A 11 33.62 -23.17 -34.16
CA LEU A 11 32.60 -23.98 -33.46
C LEU A 11 32.60 -23.65 -31.95
N LEU A 12 33.76 -23.48 -31.34
CA LEU A 12 33.90 -23.06 -29.95
C LEU A 12 33.40 -21.64 -29.72
N TYR A 13 33.66 -20.74 -30.70
CA TYR A 13 33.16 -19.38 -30.66
C TYR A 13 31.63 -19.33 -30.85
N PHE A 14 31.10 -20.19 -31.71
CA PHE A 14 29.64 -20.35 -31.90
C PHE A 14 28.98 -21.02 -30.70
N LEU A 15 29.62 -21.98 -30.04
CA LEU A 15 29.17 -22.53 -28.76
C LEU A 15 29.24 -21.48 -27.63
N CYS A 16 30.33 -20.70 -27.52
CA CYS A 16 30.40 -19.59 -26.55
C CYS A 16 29.34 -18.51 -26.81
N LEU A 17 29.03 -18.19 -28.07
CA LEU A 17 27.94 -17.26 -28.44
C LEU A 17 26.54 -17.83 -28.12
N LEU A 18 26.35 -19.16 -28.20
CA LEU A 18 25.11 -19.84 -27.80
C LEU A 18 24.94 -19.88 -26.26
N PHE A 19 26.04 -19.85 -25.49
CA PHE A 19 26.01 -19.76 -24.02
C PHE A 19 25.97 -18.31 -23.50
N CYS A 20 26.17 -17.31 -24.37
CA CYS A 20 26.08 -15.89 -24.05
C CYS A 20 24.76 -15.24 -24.48
N LEU A 21 23.75 -16.04 -24.86
CA LEU A 21 22.39 -15.50 -24.94
C LEU A 21 21.96 -15.21 -23.51
N PRO A 22 21.57 -13.98 -23.19
CA PRO A 22 21.02 -13.69 -21.87
C PRO A 22 19.83 -14.62 -21.68
N LEU A 23 19.85 -15.45 -20.64
CA LEU A 23 18.66 -16.06 -20.08
C LEU A 23 17.80 -14.88 -19.66
N GLU A 24 16.71 -14.64 -20.39
CA GLU A 24 15.69 -13.69 -19.95
C GLU A 24 15.12 -14.23 -18.62
N VAL A 25 15.73 -13.83 -17.53
CA VAL A 25 15.18 -14.04 -16.20
C VAL A 25 14.11 -12.97 -16.04
N HIS A 26 12.88 -13.33 -16.31
CA HIS A 26 11.73 -12.47 -16.00
C HIS A 26 11.60 -12.45 -14.48
N ALA A 27 11.99 -11.33 -13.87
CA ALA A 27 11.74 -11.13 -12.47
C ALA A 27 10.23 -10.90 -12.25
N TYR A 28 9.73 -11.44 -11.18
CA TYR A 28 8.37 -11.25 -10.70
C TYR A 28 8.41 -10.66 -9.30
N SER A 29 7.38 -9.92 -8.96
CA SER A 29 7.15 -9.44 -7.61
C SER A 29 6.02 -10.24 -6.95
N LEU A 30 6.21 -10.60 -5.69
CA LEU A 30 5.25 -11.35 -4.90
C LEU A 30 4.91 -10.56 -3.64
N ARG A 31 3.66 -10.13 -3.51
CA ARG A 31 3.17 -9.39 -2.33
C ARG A 31 2.17 -10.24 -1.56
N GLN A 32 2.38 -10.41 -0.27
CA GLN A 32 1.51 -11.16 0.62
C GLN A 32 0.57 -10.25 1.40
N PHE A 33 -0.69 -10.69 1.53
CA PHE A 33 -1.69 -10.09 2.42
C PHE A 33 -2.15 -11.14 3.42
N SER A 34 -2.14 -10.79 4.69
CA SER A 34 -2.41 -11.67 5.81
C SER A 34 -3.41 -11.05 6.79
N ASN A 35 -3.61 -11.70 7.94
CA ASN A 35 -4.42 -11.13 9.03
C ASN A 35 -3.89 -9.78 9.54
N ARG A 36 -2.59 -9.50 9.38
CA ARG A 36 -1.99 -8.20 9.73
C ARG A 36 -2.50 -7.07 8.84
N ASP A 37 -2.93 -7.42 7.62
CA ASP A 37 -3.43 -6.49 6.62
C ASP A 37 -4.96 -6.36 6.63
N GLY A 38 -5.64 -7.05 7.56
CA GLY A 38 -7.09 -6.97 7.75
C GLY A 38 -7.90 -8.19 7.31
N LEU A 39 -7.26 -9.28 6.84
CA LEU A 39 -7.96 -10.52 6.53
C LEU A 39 -8.55 -11.15 7.80
N SER A 40 -9.79 -11.59 7.74
CA SER A 40 -10.47 -12.31 8.83
C SER A 40 -9.84 -13.67 9.11
N ASN A 41 -9.33 -14.33 8.07
CA ASN A 41 -8.64 -15.63 8.17
C ASN A 41 -7.60 -15.74 7.03
N SER A 42 -6.50 -16.46 7.29
CA SER A 42 -5.44 -16.67 6.30
C SER A 42 -5.63 -17.90 5.40
N ALA A 43 -6.65 -18.74 5.64
CA ALA A 43 -7.04 -19.82 4.72
C ALA A 43 -8.08 -19.28 3.74
N ILE A 44 -7.66 -19.11 2.49
CA ILE A 44 -8.43 -18.44 1.43
C ILE A 44 -8.95 -19.47 0.44
N LEU A 45 -10.25 -19.65 0.42
CA LEU A 45 -10.91 -20.70 -0.37
C LEU A 45 -11.34 -20.20 -1.75
N SER A 46 -11.68 -18.91 -1.88
CA SER A 46 -12.18 -18.36 -3.13
C SER A 46 -11.80 -16.90 -3.30
N LEU A 47 -11.61 -16.50 -4.55
CA LEU A 47 -11.31 -15.15 -4.98
C LEU A 47 -12.23 -14.78 -6.14
N TYR A 48 -12.75 -13.57 -6.12
CA TYR A 48 -13.55 -13.04 -7.22
C TYR A 48 -13.30 -11.54 -7.36
N GLN A 49 -13.16 -11.03 -8.57
CA GLN A 49 -13.04 -9.60 -8.87
C GLN A 49 -14.31 -9.10 -9.57
N ASP A 50 -14.96 -8.07 -9.03
CA ASP A 50 -16.13 -7.45 -9.64
C ASP A 50 -15.74 -6.47 -10.76
N ASP A 51 -16.73 -5.93 -11.46
CA ASP A 51 -16.50 -5.01 -12.58
C ASP A 51 -16.00 -3.61 -12.16
N ARG A 52 -16.03 -3.30 -10.86
CA ARG A 52 -15.41 -2.09 -10.30
C ARG A 52 -13.93 -2.28 -9.99
N GLY A 53 -13.44 -3.51 -10.09
CA GLY A 53 -12.08 -3.90 -9.74
C GLY A 53 -11.91 -4.36 -8.29
N ILE A 54 -12.95 -4.34 -7.46
CA ILE A 54 -12.91 -4.79 -6.06
C ILE A 54 -12.72 -6.30 -6.01
N ILE A 55 -11.80 -6.75 -5.15
CA ILE A 55 -11.60 -8.18 -4.92
C ILE A 55 -12.39 -8.65 -3.70
N TRP A 56 -13.22 -9.65 -3.93
CA TRP A 56 -13.97 -10.37 -2.92
C TRP A 56 -13.20 -11.62 -2.54
N ILE A 57 -12.85 -11.74 -1.26
CA ILE A 57 -11.98 -12.78 -0.73
C ILE A 57 -12.80 -13.67 0.20
N GLY A 58 -13.07 -14.88 -0.23
CA GLY A 58 -13.75 -15.91 0.58
C GLY A 58 -12.75 -16.70 1.41
N SER A 59 -12.91 -16.67 2.72
CA SER A 59 -12.05 -17.37 3.67
C SER A 59 -12.80 -18.44 4.47
N CYS A 60 -12.10 -19.16 5.33
CA CYS A 60 -12.70 -20.07 6.29
C CYS A 60 -13.52 -19.34 7.38
N ASP A 61 -13.36 -18.04 7.53
CA ASP A 61 -14.07 -17.24 8.54
C ASP A 61 -14.57 -15.92 7.96
N GLY A 62 -15.47 -16.02 6.99
CA GLY A 62 -16.17 -14.90 6.38
C GLY A 62 -15.62 -14.45 5.03
N MET A 63 -16.28 -13.43 4.50
CA MET A 63 -15.97 -12.82 3.21
C MET A 63 -15.34 -11.46 3.44
N ASN A 64 -14.15 -11.23 2.86
CA ASN A 64 -13.44 -9.96 2.95
C ASN A 64 -13.53 -9.21 1.62
N ILE A 65 -13.34 -7.91 1.70
CA ILE A 65 -13.27 -7.01 0.54
C ILE A 65 -11.89 -6.37 0.52
N PHE A 66 -11.25 -6.34 -0.63
CA PHE A 66 -10.04 -5.58 -0.90
C PHE A 66 -10.30 -4.56 -2.00
N ASP A 67 -10.18 -3.28 -1.68
CA ASP A 67 -10.49 -2.17 -2.57
C ASP A 67 -9.26 -1.44 -3.13
N GLY A 68 -8.09 -2.08 -3.02
CA GLY A 68 -6.81 -1.54 -3.45
C GLY A 68 -6.06 -0.77 -2.37
N THR A 69 -6.71 -0.37 -1.29
CA THR A 69 -6.09 0.29 -0.12
C THR A 69 -6.22 -0.54 1.13
N ASP A 70 -7.43 -0.97 1.47
CA ASP A 70 -7.74 -1.66 2.71
C ASP A 70 -8.39 -3.01 2.47
N ILE A 71 -8.10 -3.97 3.35
CA ILE A 71 -8.81 -5.25 3.43
C ILE A 71 -9.68 -5.23 4.68
N TYR A 72 -10.95 -5.49 4.52
CA TYR A 72 -11.90 -5.50 5.63
C TYR A 72 -12.97 -6.58 5.47
N LEU A 73 -13.47 -7.08 6.60
CA LEU A 73 -14.55 -8.05 6.61
C LEU A 73 -15.84 -7.41 6.09
N TYR A 74 -16.50 -8.07 5.14
CA TYR A 74 -17.79 -7.60 4.64
C TYR A 74 -18.85 -7.66 5.75
N THR A 75 -19.31 -6.48 6.16
CA THR A 75 -20.42 -6.29 7.10
C THR A 75 -21.44 -5.34 6.49
N PRO A 76 -22.71 -5.75 6.31
CA PRO A 76 -23.72 -4.87 5.76
C PRO A 76 -23.97 -3.66 6.65
N ILE A 77 -24.07 -2.47 6.08
CA ILE A 77 -24.30 -1.18 6.80
C ILE A 77 -25.67 -1.15 7.49
N SER A 78 -26.65 -1.91 6.99
CA SER A 78 -27.98 -1.95 7.60
C SER A 78 -28.05 -3.05 8.64
N SER A 79 -28.36 -2.73 9.88
CA SER A 79 -28.48 -3.60 11.05
C SER A 79 -29.57 -4.69 10.95
N SER A 80 -30.23 -4.85 9.84
CA SER A 80 -31.32 -5.83 9.65
C SER A 80 -30.87 -7.03 8.82
N LYS A 81 -30.43 -8.07 9.52
CA LYS A 81 -30.54 -9.50 9.08
C LYS A 81 -29.94 -9.93 7.73
N THR A 82 -28.91 -9.28 7.21
CA THR A 82 -28.25 -9.72 5.96
C THR A 82 -26.94 -10.43 6.24
N LEU A 83 -26.99 -11.43 7.11
CA LEU A 83 -25.86 -12.33 7.30
C LEU A 83 -25.87 -13.37 6.19
N LEU A 84 -24.70 -13.76 5.73
CA LEU A 84 -24.53 -14.95 4.90
C LEU A 84 -24.95 -16.18 5.72
N SER A 85 -25.40 -17.23 5.06
CA SER A 85 -25.85 -18.46 5.71
C SER A 85 -24.74 -19.21 6.44
N GLY A 86 -23.46 -18.88 6.20
CA GLY A 86 -22.31 -19.48 6.85
C GLY A 86 -21.04 -18.65 6.68
N ASN A 87 -20.01 -18.98 7.42
CA ASN A 87 -18.73 -18.26 7.41
C ASN A 87 -17.69 -18.85 6.46
N LEU A 88 -17.80 -20.11 6.10
CA LEU A 88 -16.88 -20.77 5.20
C LEU A 88 -17.31 -20.50 3.77
N ILE A 89 -16.52 -19.71 3.03
CA ILE A 89 -16.89 -19.20 1.72
C ILE A 89 -16.14 -19.98 0.63
N ASN A 90 -16.81 -20.96 0.05
CA ASN A 90 -16.19 -21.89 -0.87
C ASN A 90 -16.05 -21.36 -2.31
N GLN A 91 -17.03 -20.61 -2.77
CA GLN A 91 -17.01 -20.05 -4.13
C GLN A 91 -17.82 -18.74 -4.16
N ILE A 92 -17.33 -17.79 -4.95
CA ILE A 92 -18.01 -16.52 -5.25
C ILE A 92 -18.07 -16.38 -6.77
N ILE A 93 -19.26 -16.08 -7.31
CA ILE A 93 -19.47 -15.87 -8.74
C ILE A 93 -20.46 -14.72 -8.94
N GLU A 94 -20.21 -13.83 -9.88
CA GLU A 94 -21.16 -12.80 -10.29
C GLU A 94 -22.01 -13.31 -11.46
N SER A 95 -23.34 -13.17 -11.38
CA SER A 95 -24.22 -13.50 -12.50
C SER A 95 -24.70 -12.24 -13.22
N GLU A 96 -25.26 -11.31 -12.49
CA GLU A 96 -25.68 -10.00 -13.00
C GLU A 96 -24.78 -8.93 -12.38
N LYS A 97 -24.66 -7.79 -13.05
CA LYS A 97 -23.95 -6.65 -12.49
C LYS A 97 -24.42 -6.34 -11.07
N ASP A 98 -23.51 -6.26 -10.13
CA ASP A 98 -23.73 -6.04 -8.70
C ASP A 98 -24.46 -7.18 -7.95
N ILE A 99 -24.63 -8.38 -8.55
CA ILE A 99 -25.23 -9.55 -7.91
C ILE A 99 -24.20 -10.67 -7.79
N LEU A 100 -23.78 -10.94 -6.56
CA LEU A 100 -22.86 -12.03 -6.23
C LEU A 100 -23.63 -13.24 -5.69
N TRP A 101 -23.25 -14.42 -6.15
CA TRP A 101 -23.66 -15.68 -5.58
C TRP A 101 -22.52 -16.24 -4.75
N VAL A 102 -22.80 -16.47 -3.48
CA VAL A 102 -21.80 -16.86 -2.48
C VAL A 102 -22.17 -18.23 -1.94
N GLN A 103 -21.33 -19.22 -2.24
CA GLN A 103 -21.43 -20.56 -1.70
C GLN A 103 -20.85 -20.62 -0.30
N THR A 104 -21.65 -21.03 0.66
CA THR A 104 -21.22 -21.27 2.04
C THR A 104 -21.45 -22.72 2.46
N ASN A 105 -20.89 -23.10 3.61
CA ASN A 105 -21.11 -24.43 4.20
C ASN A 105 -22.59 -24.73 4.54
N TYR A 106 -23.45 -23.72 4.69
CA TYR A 106 -24.86 -23.90 5.08
C TYR A 106 -25.88 -23.50 4.00
N GLY A 107 -25.43 -23.13 2.83
CA GLY A 107 -26.32 -22.79 1.72
C GLY A 107 -25.69 -21.85 0.71
N LEU A 108 -26.49 -21.49 -0.27
CA LEU A 108 -26.17 -20.51 -1.29
C LEU A 108 -26.78 -19.16 -0.94
N ASN A 109 -26.05 -18.09 -1.14
CA ASN A 109 -26.53 -16.73 -0.87
C ASN A 109 -26.47 -15.90 -2.14
N ARG A 110 -27.56 -15.21 -2.46
CA ARG A 110 -27.62 -14.15 -3.47
C ARG A 110 -27.43 -12.81 -2.80
N LEU A 111 -26.33 -12.16 -3.07
CA LEU A 111 -25.95 -10.89 -2.48
C LEU A 111 -26.08 -9.77 -3.53
N ASP A 112 -26.95 -8.80 -3.25
CA ASP A 112 -27.01 -7.54 -4.00
C ASP A 112 -26.04 -6.55 -3.35
N THR A 113 -24.90 -6.31 -3.99
CA THR A 113 -23.83 -5.44 -3.47
C THR A 113 -24.24 -3.97 -3.50
N LYS A 114 -25.13 -3.58 -4.41
CA LYS A 114 -25.66 -2.22 -4.56
C LYS A 114 -26.68 -1.90 -3.48
N GLN A 115 -27.65 -2.79 -3.26
CA GLN A 115 -28.66 -2.61 -2.21
C GLN A 115 -28.17 -3.06 -0.83
N GLN A 116 -27.10 -3.83 -0.77
CA GLN A 116 -26.54 -4.45 0.44
C GLN A 116 -27.56 -5.39 1.12
N THR A 117 -28.22 -6.19 0.31
CA THR A 117 -29.20 -7.18 0.78
C THR A 117 -28.75 -8.59 0.38
N SER A 118 -29.07 -9.58 1.21
CA SER A 118 -28.78 -10.97 0.95
C SER A 118 -30.03 -11.83 1.07
N GLN A 119 -30.17 -12.79 0.15
CA GLN A 119 -31.17 -13.83 0.17
C GLN A 119 -30.46 -15.18 0.24
N SER A 120 -30.85 -16.01 1.21
CA SER A 120 -30.22 -17.32 1.42
C SER A 120 -31.11 -18.45 0.96
N PHE A 121 -30.52 -19.42 0.25
CA PHE A 121 -31.13 -20.66 -0.26
C PHE A 121 -30.51 -21.84 0.46
N THR A 122 -31.20 -22.32 1.50
CA THR A 122 -30.67 -23.38 2.40
C THR A 122 -30.81 -24.79 1.85
N GLU A 123 -31.50 -24.97 0.74
CA GLU A 123 -31.60 -26.24 -0.02
C GLU A 123 -30.29 -26.63 -0.73
N PHE A 124 -29.41 -25.65 -0.99
CA PHE A 124 -28.09 -25.89 -1.57
C PHE A 124 -27.03 -26.08 -0.49
N LYS A 125 -27.09 -27.23 0.20
CA LYS A 125 -26.04 -27.66 1.15
C LYS A 125 -25.22 -28.75 0.49
N GLY A 126 -23.95 -28.88 0.91
CA GLY A 126 -23.05 -29.92 0.40
C GLY A 126 -22.21 -29.46 -0.76
N GLN A 127 -21.79 -30.37 -1.60
CA GLN A 127 -20.94 -30.09 -2.75
C GLN A 127 -21.81 -29.80 -3.98
N TYR A 128 -21.46 -28.75 -4.71
CA TYR A 128 -22.06 -28.43 -6.00
C TYR A 128 -21.12 -27.53 -6.79
N PHE A 129 -21.30 -27.52 -8.10
CA PHE A 129 -20.57 -26.64 -9.03
C PHE A 129 -21.50 -25.53 -9.50
N MET A 130 -20.96 -24.35 -9.64
CA MET A 130 -21.69 -23.18 -10.14
C MET A 130 -21.04 -22.66 -11.43
N ALA A 131 -21.86 -22.28 -12.39
CA ALA A 131 -21.46 -21.57 -13.59
C ALA A 131 -22.56 -20.60 -14.02
N ASN A 132 -22.21 -19.56 -14.76
CA ASN A 132 -23.16 -18.66 -15.40
C ASN A 132 -22.98 -18.70 -16.93
N ASN A 133 -24.07 -18.44 -17.65
CA ASN A 133 -24.00 -18.28 -19.10
C ASN A 133 -23.81 -16.80 -19.51
N LYS A 134 -23.83 -16.52 -20.81
CA LYS A 134 -23.69 -15.16 -21.35
C LYS A 134 -24.85 -14.23 -21.01
N ASP A 135 -26.02 -14.77 -20.69
CA ASP A 135 -27.23 -14.01 -20.29
C ASP A 135 -27.29 -13.85 -18.76
N ASP A 136 -26.17 -14.05 -18.07
CA ASP A 136 -26.01 -13.94 -16.62
C ASP A 136 -26.93 -14.87 -15.82
N MET A 137 -27.36 -15.99 -16.39
CA MET A 137 -28.16 -16.99 -15.70
C MET A 137 -27.26 -17.96 -14.92
N LEU A 138 -27.53 -18.13 -13.63
CA LEU A 138 -26.80 -19.06 -12.78
C LEU A 138 -27.28 -20.49 -12.98
N PHE A 139 -26.35 -21.40 -13.17
CA PHE A 139 -26.53 -22.85 -13.18
C PHE A 139 -25.77 -23.49 -12.01
N ILE A 140 -26.40 -24.47 -11.39
CA ILE A 140 -25.85 -25.21 -10.25
C ILE A 140 -26.02 -26.70 -10.53
N LEU A 141 -24.93 -27.44 -10.58
CA LEU A 141 -24.92 -28.89 -10.62
C LEU A 141 -24.71 -29.41 -9.19
N LYS A 142 -25.74 -30.02 -8.63
CA LYS A 142 -25.76 -30.50 -7.25
C LYS A 142 -25.45 -32.00 -7.15
N ASP A 143 -25.04 -32.44 -5.97
CA ASP A 143 -24.71 -33.82 -5.61
C ASP A 143 -25.87 -34.84 -5.79
N ASP A 144 -27.09 -34.34 -6.01
CA ASP A 144 -28.27 -35.16 -6.37
C ASP A 144 -28.34 -35.48 -7.87
N GLY A 145 -27.40 -35.01 -8.69
CA GLY A 145 -27.31 -35.26 -10.13
C GLY A 145 -28.18 -34.35 -11.00
N TYR A 146 -28.90 -33.41 -10.40
CA TYR A 146 -29.70 -32.45 -11.13
C TYR A 146 -28.94 -31.12 -11.38
N LEU A 147 -29.22 -30.52 -12.55
CA LEU A 147 -28.81 -29.15 -12.86
C LEU A 147 -29.93 -28.20 -12.48
N TYR A 148 -29.64 -27.26 -11.60
CA TYR A 148 -30.54 -26.18 -11.20
C TYR A 148 -30.19 -24.91 -11.95
N TYR A 149 -31.22 -24.10 -12.31
CA TYR A 149 -31.03 -22.78 -12.85
C TYR A 149 -31.94 -21.78 -12.14
N TYR A 150 -31.43 -20.58 -11.94
CA TYR A 150 -32.15 -19.51 -11.23
C TYR A 150 -33.08 -18.76 -12.16
N GLN A 151 -34.36 -18.70 -11.82
CA GLN A 151 -35.36 -17.93 -12.54
C GLN A 151 -35.63 -16.61 -11.83
N ARG A 152 -35.27 -15.48 -12.45
CA ARG A 152 -35.32 -14.15 -11.85
C ARG A 152 -36.73 -13.73 -11.48
N GLU A 153 -37.70 -13.94 -12.38
CA GLU A 153 -39.09 -13.52 -12.16
C GLU A 153 -39.75 -14.26 -10.99
N ALA A 154 -39.46 -15.53 -10.84
CA ALA A 154 -39.98 -16.36 -9.76
C ALA A 154 -39.15 -16.30 -8.49
N GLN A 155 -37.93 -15.73 -8.52
CA GLN A 155 -36.95 -15.73 -7.44
C GLN A 155 -36.71 -17.14 -6.85
N SER A 156 -36.71 -18.16 -7.69
CA SER A 156 -36.61 -19.57 -7.32
C SER A 156 -35.78 -20.35 -8.32
N PHE A 157 -35.38 -21.56 -7.91
CA PHE A 157 -34.64 -22.48 -8.75
C PHE A 157 -35.54 -23.49 -9.40
N ASN A 158 -35.37 -23.72 -10.70
CA ASN A 158 -35.92 -24.85 -11.44
C ASN A 158 -34.82 -25.89 -11.70
N ARG A 159 -35.19 -27.13 -11.84
CA ARG A 159 -34.24 -28.24 -12.06
C ARG A 159 -34.41 -28.91 -13.41
N LEU A 160 -33.30 -29.37 -13.95
CA LEU A 160 -33.21 -30.17 -15.16
C LEU A 160 -32.48 -31.48 -14.86
N GLU A 161 -32.90 -32.55 -15.47
CA GLU A 161 -32.24 -33.84 -15.34
C GLU A 161 -31.09 -33.95 -16.36
N ILE A 162 -29.93 -34.43 -15.89
CA ILE A 162 -28.81 -34.80 -16.75
C ILE A 162 -28.75 -36.31 -16.81
N PRO A 163 -29.06 -36.94 -17.96
CA PRO A 163 -29.09 -38.38 -18.04
C PRO A 163 -27.70 -39.01 -17.83
N ASN A 164 -27.62 -40.04 -17.02
CA ASN A 164 -26.43 -40.87 -16.78
C ASN A 164 -25.21 -40.07 -16.21
N LEU A 165 -25.45 -39.03 -15.44
CA LEU A 165 -24.39 -38.31 -14.76
C LEU A 165 -24.22 -38.87 -13.33
N GLU A 166 -23.00 -39.32 -13.00
CA GLU A 166 -22.58 -39.63 -11.65
C GLU A 166 -21.78 -38.44 -11.08
N PHE A 167 -22.36 -37.76 -10.12
CA PHE A 167 -21.76 -36.55 -9.55
C PHE A 167 -20.36 -36.78 -8.94
N SER A 168 -20.11 -37.97 -8.38
CA SER A 168 -18.80 -38.33 -7.82
C SER A 168 -17.64 -38.31 -8.83
N HIS A 169 -17.97 -38.41 -10.12
CA HIS A 169 -16.97 -38.34 -11.19
C HIS A 169 -16.81 -36.94 -11.78
N VAL A 170 -17.62 -35.94 -11.38
CA VAL A 170 -17.53 -34.57 -11.91
C VAL A 170 -16.31 -33.89 -11.36
N LEU A 171 -15.47 -33.40 -12.24
CA LEU A 171 -14.26 -32.63 -11.91
C LEU A 171 -14.49 -31.13 -11.99
N SER A 172 -15.22 -30.67 -13.01
CA SER A 172 -15.47 -29.24 -13.24
C SER A 172 -16.70 -29.05 -14.14
N MET A 173 -17.32 -27.87 -14.06
CA MET A 173 -18.45 -27.46 -14.89
C MET A 173 -18.28 -26.02 -15.32
N THR A 174 -18.64 -25.73 -16.58
CA THR A 174 -18.72 -24.34 -17.11
C THR A 174 -19.78 -24.24 -18.20
N VAL A 175 -20.20 -23.00 -18.51
CA VAL A 175 -21.01 -22.67 -19.68
C VAL A 175 -20.22 -21.72 -20.56
N ASP A 176 -20.01 -22.12 -21.83
CA ASP A 176 -19.24 -21.31 -22.76
C ASP A 176 -20.04 -20.13 -23.35
N SER A 177 -19.37 -19.24 -24.09
CA SER A 177 -20.00 -18.09 -24.74
C SER A 177 -21.05 -18.47 -25.81
N ASN A 178 -21.14 -19.74 -26.23
CA ASN A 178 -22.12 -20.27 -27.17
C ASN A 178 -23.32 -20.96 -26.51
N ASP A 179 -23.50 -20.80 -25.17
CA ASP A 179 -24.51 -21.46 -24.35
C ASP A 179 -24.42 -22.99 -24.36
N ILE A 180 -23.21 -23.53 -24.40
CA ILE A 180 -22.95 -24.94 -24.23
C ILE A 180 -22.46 -25.20 -22.84
N LEU A 181 -23.20 -26.04 -22.10
CA LEU A 181 -22.81 -26.55 -20.80
C LEU A 181 -21.79 -27.67 -20.99
N TRP A 182 -20.63 -27.51 -20.36
CA TRP A 182 -19.56 -28.49 -20.33
C TRP A 182 -19.44 -29.09 -18.93
N ILE A 183 -19.42 -30.41 -18.83
CA ILE A 183 -19.23 -31.14 -17.58
C ILE A 183 -18.05 -32.10 -17.81
N PHE A 184 -16.93 -31.77 -17.19
CA PHE A 184 -15.72 -32.59 -17.21
C PHE A 184 -15.81 -33.67 -16.14
N THR A 185 -15.55 -34.92 -16.51
CA THR A 185 -15.64 -36.08 -15.62
C THR A 185 -14.35 -36.90 -15.62
N SER A 186 -14.06 -37.57 -14.52
CA SER A 186 -12.90 -38.46 -14.38
C SER A 186 -13.06 -39.82 -15.11
N ASN A 187 -14.25 -40.14 -15.58
CA ASN A 187 -14.50 -41.24 -16.47
C ASN A 187 -14.36 -40.79 -17.93
N GLU A 188 -14.37 -41.68 -18.90
CA GLU A 188 -14.01 -41.39 -20.31
C GLU A 188 -14.99 -40.47 -21.04
N GLU A 189 -16.07 -39.98 -20.44
CA GLU A 189 -17.13 -39.23 -21.10
C GLU A 189 -17.31 -37.82 -20.52
N THR A 190 -16.47 -36.84 -20.95
CA THR A 190 -16.82 -35.43 -20.78
C THR A 190 -18.09 -35.11 -21.55
N GLN A 191 -19.10 -34.57 -20.85
CA GLN A 191 -20.43 -34.34 -21.41
C GLN A 191 -20.58 -32.87 -21.82
N SER A 192 -21.27 -32.67 -22.94
CA SER A 192 -21.60 -31.30 -23.40
C SER A 192 -23.07 -31.23 -23.81
N TYR A 193 -23.73 -30.15 -23.38
CA TYR A 193 -25.15 -29.92 -23.65
C TYR A 193 -25.37 -28.50 -24.15
N ARG A 194 -26.18 -28.38 -25.22
CA ARG A 194 -26.66 -27.08 -25.65
C ARG A 194 -27.85 -26.66 -24.78
N ILE A 195 -27.80 -25.48 -24.24
CA ILE A 195 -28.88 -24.87 -23.47
C ILE A 195 -29.82 -24.16 -24.46
N GLU A 196 -31.08 -24.55 -24.52
CA GLU A 196 -32.08 -23.97 -25.41
C GLU A 196 -33.27 -23.46 -24.58
N ASN A 197 -33.65 -22.20 -24.82
CA ASN A 197 -34.81 -21.61 -24.16
C ASN A 197 -36.06 -21.89 -25.02
N THR A 198 -37.00 -22.65 -24.51
CA THR A 198 -38.24 -23.00 -25.15
C THR A 198 -39.43 -22.35 -24.44
N LYS A 199 -40.63 -22.35 -25.09
CA LYS A 199 -41.85 -21.84 -24.47
C LYS A 199 -42.25 -22.57 -23.18
N GLN A 200 -41.71 -23.78 -22.94
CA GLN A 200 -41.98 -24.60 -21.76
C GLN A 200 -40.88 -24.49 -20.67
N GLY A 201 -39.85 -23.70 -20.90
CA GLY A 201 -38.68 -23.54 -20.03
C GLY A 201 -37.39 -23.96 -20.71
N LEU A 202 -36.29 -24.02 -19.96
CA LEU A 202 -34.98 -24.44 -20.45
C LEU A 202 -34.97 -25.96 -20.75
N THR A 203 -34.29 -26.33 -21.82
CA THR A 203 -34.06 -27.74 -22.21
C THR A 203 -32.57 -27.92 -22.51
N LEU A 204 -32.08 -29.14 -22.25
CA LEU A 204 -30.71 -29.57 -22.54
C LEU A 204 -30.68 -30.54 -23.72
N THR A 205 -29.92 -30.20 -24.76
CA THR A 205 -29.70 -31.10 -25.90
C THR A 205 -28.25 -31.57 -25.87
N ARG A 206 -28.04 -32.88 -25.64
CA ARG A 206 -26.69 -33.48 -25.59
C ARG A 206 -25.97 -33.28 -26.93
N LYS A 207 -24.72 -32.86 -26.84
CA LYS A 207 -23.79 -32.73 -27.96
C LYS A 207 -22.49 -33.45 -27.64
N ASN A 208 -21.93 -34.19 -28.55
CA ASN A 208 -20.63 -34.86 -28.34
C ASN A 208 -19.54 -33.96 -28.95
N LEU A 209 -19.16 -32.89 -28.25
CA LEU A 209 -18.23 -31.89 -28.75
C LEU A 209 -16.79 -32.08 -28.25
N PHE A 210 -16.59 -32.80 -27.16
CA PHE A 210 -15.26 -33.10 -26.65
C PHE A 210 -14.59 -34.17 -27.53
N THR A 211 -13.46 -33.79 -28.12
CA THR A 211 -12.77 -34.60 -29.13
C THR A 211 -11.59 -35.38 -28.60
N HIS A 212 -11.21 -35.15 -27.33
CA HIS A 212 -10.07 -35.80 -26.71
C HIS A 212 -10.55 -37.02 -25.92
N SER A 213 -10.17 -38.20 -26.33
CA SER A 213 -10.59 -39.45 -25.73
C SER A 213 -9.53 -39.92 -24.75
N CYS A 214 -9.64 -39.51 -23.47
CA CYS A 214 -8.76 -39.92 -22.40
C CYS A 214 -9.51 -39.84 -21.05
N LYS A 215 -9.03 -40.54 -20.03
CA LYS A 215 -9.43 -40.31 -18.63
C LYS A 215 -8.80 -39.03 -18.12
N LEU A 216 -9.61 -38.18 -17.53
CA LEU A 216 -9.14 -36.95 -16.92
C LEU A 216 -8.80 -37.22 -15.45
N TYR A 217 -7.62 -36.70 -15.06
CA TYR A 217 -7.19 -36.73 -13.68
C TYR A 217 -7.68 -35.47 -12.94
N HIS A 218 -7.54 -34.30 -13.59
CA HIS A 218 -8.08 -33.03 -13.15
C HIS A 218 -8.61 -32.23 -14.34
N ALA A 219 -9.59 -31.38 -14.09
CA ALA A 219 -10.09 -30.41 -15.05
C ALA A 219 -10.46 -29.10 -14.36
N PHE A 220 -10.06 -27.98 -14.96
CA PHE A 220 -10.34 -26.62 -14.52
C PHE A 220 -10.91 -25.85 -15.71
N ALA A 221 -12.16 -25.44 -15.62
CA ALA A 221 -12.86 -24.82 -16.72
C ALA A 221 -13.05 -23.32 -16.47
N GLU A 222 -12.67 -22.51 -17.42
CA GLU A 222 -13.00 -21.10 -17.57
C GLU A 222 -14.14 -20.93 -18.60
N LYS A 223 -14.57 -19.70 -18.87
CA LYS A 223 -15.73 -19.44 -19.76
C LYS A 223 -15.56 -20.01 -21.16
N ASP A 224 -14.39 -19.84 -21.79
CA ASP A 224 -14.14 -20.23 -23.19
C ASP A 224 -12.98 -21.22 -23.36
N MET A 225 -12.38 -21.67 -22.27
CA MET A 225 -11.22 -22.54 -22.25
C MET A 225 -11.32 -23.51 -21.08
N ALA A 226 -10.71 -24.69 -21.23
CA ALA A 226 -10.50 -25.59 -20.10
C ALA A 226 -9.05 -26.08 -20.07
N TYR A 227 -8.55 -26.29 -18.88
CA TYR A 227 -7.24 -26.90 -18.63
C TYR A 227 -7.48 -28.25 -17.99
N PHE A 228 -6.96 -29.32 -18.58
CA PHE A 228 -7.11 -30.64 -17.99
C PHE A 228 -5.80 -31.41 -17.99
N ILE A 229 -5.69 -32.28 -17.03
CA ILE A 229 -4.60 -33.24 -16.87
C ILE A 229 -5.16 -34.63 -17.11
N ASP A 230 -4.59 -35.39 -18.03
CA ASP A 230 -4.99 -36.75 -18.35
C ASP A 230 -4.34 -37.79 -17.42
N GLU A 231 -4.68 -39.06 -17.61
CA GLU A 231 -4.13 -40.18 -16.86
C GLU A 231 -2.61 -40.36 -16.99
N THR A 232 -1.99 -39.75 -18.02
CA THR A 232 -0.54 -39.74 -18.21
C THR A 232 0.15 -38.59 -17.52
N TYR A 233 -0.59 -37.72 -16.80
CA TYR A 233 -0.13 -36.46 -16.17
C TYR A 233 0.27 -35.37 -17.17
N ALA A 234 -0.21 -35.47 -18.44
CA ALA A 234 -0.01 -34.45 -19.44
C ALA A 234 -1.05 -33.33 -19.27
N LEU A 235 -0.59 -32.10 -19.28
CA LEU A 235 -1.44 -30.89 -19.24
C LEU A 235 -1.82 -30.49 -20.65
N TYR A 236 -3.12 -30.28 -20.86
CA TYR A 236 -3.72 -29.77 -22.09
C TYR A 236 -4.53 -28.52 -21.84
N GLU A 237 -4.53 -27.64 -22.83
CA GLU A 237 -5.47 -26.52 -22.97
C GLU A 237 -6.51 -26.90 -24.02
N TYR A 238 -7.79 -26.80 -23.70
CA TYR A 238 -8.89 -27.09 -24.60
C TYR A 238 -9.65 -25.82 -24.96
N ASP A 239 -9.63 -25.45 -26.22
CA ASP A 239 -10.37 -24.32 -26.77
C ASP A 239 -11.77 -24.79 -27.19
N PHE A 240 -12.80 -24.23 -26.56
CA PHE A 240 -14.20 -24.58 -26.84
C PHE A 240 -14.66 -24.13 -28.24
N ASN A 241 -14.13 -23.04 -28.76
CA ASN A 241 -14.49 -22.52 -30.06
C ASN A 241 -13.93 -23.39 -31.19
N ASN A 242 -12.66 -23.76 -31.08
CA ASN A 242 -11.97 -24.58 -32.06
C ASN A 242 -12.16 -26.09 -31.81
N ARG A 243 -12.66 -26.47 -30.63
CA ARG A 243 -12.85 -27.87 -30.18
C ARG A 243 -11.57 -28.69 -30.27
N GLN A 244 -10.44 -28.06 -29.88
CA GLN A 244 -9.13 -28.68 -30.02
C GLN A 244 -8.37 -28.65 -28.69
N ALA A 245 -7.75 -29.79 -28.34
CA ALA A 245 -6.84 -29.89 -27.22
C ALA A 245 -5.40 -29.64 -27.70
N TYR A 246 -4.70 -28.74 -27.00
CA TYR A 246 -3.31 -28.41 -27.24
C TYR A 246 -2.47 -28.92 -26.07
N TYR A 247 -1.49 -29.77 -26.38
CA TYR A 247 -0.53 -30.23 -25.37
C TYR A 247 0.36 -29.09 -24.91
N ILE A 248 0.52 -28.97 -23.59
CA ILE A 248 1.31 -27.90 -22.95
C ILE A 248 2.60 -28.45 -22.33
N ALA A 249 2.47 -29.39 -21.38
CA ALA A 249 3.62 -29.92 -20.65
C ALA A 249 3.29 -31.26 -19.97
N ASP A 250 4.30 -32.07 -19.66
CA ASP A 250 4.22 -33.21 -18.74
C ASP A 250 4.44 -32.73 -17.30
N LEU A 251 3.46 -32.93 -16.43
CA LEU A 251 3.49 -32.53 -15.03
C LEU A 251 3.82 -33.65 -14.06
N ARG A 252 4.14 -34.87 -14.55
CA ARG A 252 4.38 -36.05 -13.69
C ARG A 252 5.40 -35.78 -12.60
N GLY A 253 6.58 -35.25 -12.98
CA GLY A 253 7.62 -34.95 -12.00
C GLY A 253 7.24 -33.86 -11.00
N GLN A 254 6.35 -32.93 -11.37
CA GLN A 254 5.89 -31.88 -10.47
C GLN A 254 4.81 -32.43 -9.51
N ILE A 255 3.90 -33.24 -9.99
CA ILE A 255 2.86 -33.89 -9.18
C ILE A 255 3.50 -34.89 -8.17
N GLU A 256 4.55 -35.61 -8.57
CA GLU A 256 5.30 -36.48 -7.65
C GLU A 256 5.95 -35.69 -6.49
N VAL A 257 6.43 -34.47 -6.76
CA VAL A 257 7.10 -33.61 -5.76
C VAL A 257 6.12 -32.83 -4.92
N HIS A 258 5.11 -32.20 -5.55
CA HIS A 258 4.23 -31.22 -4.94
C HIS A 258 2.86 -31.77 -4.55
N GLY A 259 2.46 -32.95 -5.08
CA GLY A 259 1.17 -33.58 -4.82
C GLY A 259 0.08 -33.17 -5.81
N GLU A 260 -1.15 -33.22 -5.38
CA GLU A 260 -2.33 -33.01 -6.20
C GLU A 260 -2.49 -31.55 -6.62
N VAL A 261 -2.81 -31.34 -7.90
CA VAL A 261 -3.08 -30.02 -8.45
C VAL A 261 -4.45 -29.52 -7.97
N SER A 262 -4.49 -28.29 -7.49
CA SER A 262 -5.70 -27.65 -6.95
C SER A 262 -6.34 -26.67 -7.91
N SER A 263 -5.55 -25.96 -8.71
CA SER A 263 -6.03 -24.93 -9.62
C SER A 263 -5.04 -24.69 -10.74
N ILE A 264 -5.54 -24.37 -11.93
CA ILE A 264 -4.75 -23.99 -13.10
C ILE A 264 -5.41 -22.80 -13.77
N ILE A 265 -4.61 -21.75 -14.06
CA ILE A 265 -5.04 -20.62 -14.88
C ILE A 265 -3.95 -20.23 -15.87
N LYS A 266 -4.34 -19.55 -16.93
CA LYS A 266 -3.42 -18.97 -17.92
C LYS A 266 -3.54 -17.45 -17.88
N GLN A 267 -2.43 -16.75 -17.68
CA GLN A 267 -2.32 -15.31 -17.83
C GLN A 267 -1.35 -14.99 -18.95
N LYS A 268 -1.82 -14.29 -20.00
CA LYS A 268 -1.08 -14.10 -21.26
C LYS A 268 -0.63 -15.44 -21.86
N ASN A 269 0.66 -15.72 -21.87
CA ASN A 269 1.22 -16.96 -22.39
C ASN A 269 1.72 -17.93 -21.30
N ASP A 270 1.64 -17.55 -20.04
CA ASP A 270 2.15 -18.31 -18.90
C ASP A 270 1.03 -19.10 -18.20
N TYR A 271 1.35 -20.30 -17.70
CA TYR A 271 0.41 -21.12 -16.92
C TYR A 271 0.83 -21.12 -15.46
N TYR A 272 -0.12 -20.87 -14.59
CA TYR A 272 0.04 -20.89 -13.14
C TYR A 272 -0.65 -22.14 -12.60
N ILE A 273 0.10 -22.97 -11.89
CA ILE A 273 -0.36 -24.28 -11.42
C ILE A 273 -0.17 -24.35 -9.90
N GLY A 274 -1.28 -24.36 -9.18
CA GLY A 274 -1.33 -24.50 -7.73
C GLY A 274 -1.43 -25.95 -7.31
N PHE A 275 -0.78 -26.31 -6.19
CA PHE A 275 -0.82 -27.64 -5.59
C PHE A 275 -1.47 -27.56 -4.21
N LYS A 276 -2.28 -28.58 -3.85
CA LYS A 276 -3.03 -28.60 -2.57
C LYS A 276 -2.13 -28.57 -1.34
N ASN A 277 -0.95 -29.17 -1.43
CA ASN A 277 -0.09 -29.37 -0.27
C ASN A 277 1.19 -28.53 -0.28
N SER A 278 1.60 -28.01 -1.43
CA SER A 278 2.88 -27.31 -1.52
C SER A 278 3.01 -26.42 -2.75
N GLY A 279 2.76 -25.13 -2.55
CA GLY A 279 3.22 -24.08 -3.42
C GLY A 279 2.58 -23.94 -4.81
N LEU A 280 3.18 -23.07 -5.57
CA LEU A 280 2.81 -22.70 -6.93
C LEU A 280 4.01 -22.88 -7.86
N ILE A 281 3.79 -23.41 -9.05
CA ILE A 281 4.76 -23.33 -10.15
C ILE A 281 4.19 -22.49 -11.30
N VAL A 282 5.07 -21.86 -12.04
CA VAL A 282 4.72 -21.08 -13.23
C VAL A 282 5.42 -21.69 -14.43
N LEU A 283 4.67 -22.04 -15.46
CA LEU A 283 5.22 -22.44 -16.75
C LEU A 283 5.37 -21.18 -17.61
N LYS A 284 6.57 -20.61 -17.65
CA LYS A 284 6.91 -19.41 -18.43
C LYS A 284 7.09 -19.75 -19.89
N TYR A 285 6.42 -19.02 -20.77
CA TYR A 285 6.55 -19.16 -22.20
C TYR A 285 7.90 -18.62 -22.70
N MET A 286 8.63 -19.42 -23.46
CA MET A 286 9.95 -19.09 -24.01
C MET A 286 9.89 -19.04 -25.54
N SER A 287 9.96 -17.84 -26.11
CA SER A 287 9.86 -17.64 -27.57
C SER A 287 11.06 -18.19 -28.35
N SER A 288 12.21 -18.35 -27.70
CA SER A 288 13.52 -18.63 -28.36
C SER A 288 14.05 -20.05 -28.21
N GLN A 289 13.36 -20.97 -27.49
CA GLN A 289 13.91 -22.29 -27.14
C GLN A 289 13.16 -23.46 -27.76
N LYS A 290 13.85 -24.63 -27.86
CA LYS A 290 13.24 -25.89 -28.24
C LYS A 290 12.13 -26.39 -27.30
N MET A 291 12.24 -26.05 -26.01
CA MET A 291 11.17 -26.25 -25.03
C MET A 291 10.32 -25.00 -24.98
N LYS A 292 9.03 -25.14 -25.24
CA LYS A 292 8.07 -24.03 -25.30
C LYS A 292 7.83 -23.35 -23.94
N TYR A 293 8.04 -24.11 -22.84
CA TYR A 293 7.82 -23.62 -21.47
C TYR A 293 9.01 -23.98 -20.57
N GLN A 294 9.35 -23.04 -19.67
CA GLN A 294 10.29 -23.24 -18.58
C GLN A 294 9.55 -23.22 -17.26
N ILE A 295 9.90 -24.13 -16.34
CA ILE A 295 9.30 -24.19 -15.00
C ILE A 295 10.02 -23.21 -14.10
N GLN A 296 9.25 -22.25 -13.56
CA GLN A 296 9.68 -21.32 -12.52
C GLN A 296 9.01 -21.70 -11.20
N LYS A 297 9.78 -21.90 -10.16
CA LYS A 297 9.28 -22.14 -8.79
C LYS A 297 9.06 -20.79 -8.11
N THR A 298 8.06 -20.72 -7.25
CA THR A 298 7.79 -19.56 -6.41
C THR A 298 8.19 -19.80 -4.96
N GLU A 299 8.29 -18.75 -4.17
CA GLU A 299 8.60 -18.83 -2.74
C GLU A 299 7.39 -19.20 -1.87
N ILE A 300 6.24 -19.50 -2.48
CA ILE A 300 5.04 -19.90 -1.76
C ILE A 300 5.17 -21.39 -1.38
N HIS A 301 5.18 -21.69 -0.08
CA HIS A 301 5.35 -23.05 0.43
C HIS A 301 4.05 -23.67 0.96
N SER A 302 3.01 -22.87 1.13
CA SER A 302 1.67 -23.32 1.57
C SER A 302 0.89 -23.92 0.42
N GLY A 303 -0.09 -24.78 0.73
CA GLY A 303 -1.05 -25.26 -0.25
C GLY A 303 -1.81 -24.11 -0.92
N ILE A 304 -2.15 -24.28 -2.20
CA ILE A 304 -2.92 -23.32 -2.97
C ILE A 304 -4.37 -23.83 -3.07
N PHE A 305 -5.34 -23.00 -2.69
CA PHE A 305 -6.75 -23.35 -2.81
C PHE A 305 -7.40 -22.77 -4.07
N CYS A 306 -7.04 -21.54 -4.43
CA CYS A 306 -7.62 -20.88 -5.59
C CYS A 306 -6.63 -19.95 -6.28
N LEU A 307 -6.84 -19.76 -7.58
CA LEU A 307 -6.13 -18.82 -8.43
C LEU A 307 -7.15 -17.95 -9.16
N MET A 308 -6.84 -16.68 -9.35
CA MET A 308 -7.69 -15.76 -10.08
C MET A 308 -6.82 -14.80 -10.92
N LYS A 309 -7.24 -14.53 -12.14
CA LYS A 309 -6.66 -13.48 -12.99
C LYS A 309 -7.31 -12.14 -12.63
N ASP A 310 -6.50 -11.09 -12.53
CA ASP A 310 -7.03 -9.73 -12.46
C ASP A 310 -7.67 -9.35 -13.81
N LYS A 311 -8.83 -8.68 -13.77
CA LYS A 311 -9.56 -8.27 -14.97
C LYS A 311 -8.89 -7.08 -15.69
N PHE A 312 -8.11 -6.27 -14.97
CA PHE A 312 -7.64 -4.96 -15.44
C PHE A 312 -6.11 -4.86 -15.50
N GLN A 313 -5.40 -5.57 -14.64
CA GLN A 313 -3.94 -5.52 -14.52
C GLN A 313 -3.31 -6.89 -14.78
N ASP A 314 -2.02 -6.92 -15.09
CA ASP A 314 -1.28 -8.16 -15.28
C ASP A 314 -0.90 -8.79 -13.93
N ILE A 315 -1.91 -9.19 -13.17
CA ILE A 315 -1.79 -9.75 -11.82
C ILE A 315 -2.44 -11.12 -11.77
N VAL A 316 -1.81 -12.03 -11.07
CA VAL A 316 -2.39 -13.31 -10.65
C VAL A 316 -2.56 -13.29 -9.13
N TRP A 317 -3.78 -13.45 -8.68
CA TRP A 317 -4.14 -13.55 -7.28
C TRP A 317 -4.15 -15.01 -6.84
N ILE A 318 -3.54 -15.29 -5.70
CA ILE A 318 -3.27 -16.65 -5.21
C ILE A 318 -3.81 -16.78 -3.80
N GLY A 319 -4.84 -17.61 -3.62
CA GLY A 319 -5.39 -17.92 -2.30
C GLY A 319 -4.74 -19.16 -1.72
N THR A 320 -4.25 -19.09 -0.49
CA THR A 320 -3.44 -20.12 0.15
C THR A 320 -4.12 -20.75 1.37
N ASP A 321 -3.61 -21.91 1.77
CA ASP A 321 -3.96 -22.58 3.02
C ASP A 321 -3.11 -22.03 4.18
N GLY A 322 -3.59 -20.96 4.80
CA GLY A 322 -3.01 -20.41 6.03
C GLY A 322 -1.94 -19.31 5.87
N GLN A 323 -1.55 -18.94 4.63
CA GLN A 323 -0.65 -17.81 4.39
C GLN A 323 -1.35 -16.55 3.82
N GLY A 324 -2.68 -16.56 3.70
CA GLY A 324 -3.44 -15.45 3.15
C GLY A 324 -3.47 -15.41 1.62
N VAL A 325 -3.50 -14.22 1.07
CA VAL A 325 -3.54 -13.96 -0.37
C VAL A 325 -2.18 -13.46 -0.84
N TYR A 326 -1.70 -14.01 -1.94
CA TYR A 326 -0.55 -13.46 -2.65
C TYR A 326 -0.99 -12.79 -3.95
N MET A 327 -0.36 -11.68 -4.24
CA MET A 327 -0.43 -10.97 -5.51
C MET A 327 0.87 -11.20 -6.27
N TYR A 328 0.79 -11.92 -7.39
CA TYR A 328 1.91 -12.17 -8.29
C TYR A 328 1.78 -11.25 -9.51
N TYR A 329 2.81 -10.47 -9.79
CA TYR A 329 2.84 -9.57 -10.96
C TYR A 329 4.25 -9.41 -11.50
N ASN A 330 4.34 -9.05 -12.80
CA ASN A 330 5.62 -8.69 -13.41
C ASN A 330 5.91 -7.23 -13.11
N ASP A 331 7.12 -6.95 -12.64
CA ASP A 331 7.57 -5.59 -12.35
C ASP A 331 8.74 -5.21 -13.23
N THR A 332 8.97 -3.90 -13.45
CA THR A 332 10.15 -3.37 -14.13
C THR A 332 11.44 -3.63 -13.36
N PHE A 333 11.31 -3.95 -12.08
CA PHE A 333 12.43 -4.35 -11.21
C PHE A 333 11.94 -5.38 -10.20
N SER A 334 12.86 -6.24 -9.75
CA SER A 334 12.62 -7.14 -8.64
C SER A 334 13.37 -6.67 -7.41
N ILE A 335 12.68 -6.68 -6.26
CA ILE A 335 13.28 -6.40 -4.95
C ILE A 335 13.34 -7.72 -4.19
N THR A 336 14.55 -8.17 -3.89
CA THR A 336 14.77 -9.38 -3.09
C THR A 336 15.22 -8.99 -1.69
N ASN A 337 14.47 -9.42 -0.67
CA ASN A 337 14.86 -9.26 0.73
C ASN A 337 15.75 -10.43 1.17
N THR A 338 16.86 -10.14 1.83
CA THR A 338 17.73 -11.16 2.46
C THR A 338 17.90 -10.83 3.93
N LEU A 339 17.12 -11.52 4.77
CA LEU A 339 17.24 -11.42 6.23
C LEU A 339 18.45 -12.19 6.74
N LEU A 340 19.20 -11.60 7.67
CA LEU A 340 20.40 -12.19 8.26
C LEU A 340 20.18 -12.76 9.67
N ASP A 341 19.07 -12.46 10.32
CA ASP A 341 18.67 -13.01 11.63
C ASP A 341 18.03 -14.40 11.55
N THR A 342 18.14 -15.04 10.39
CA THR A 342 17.66 -16.40 10.13
C THR A 342 18.56 -17.46 10.75
N PRO A 343 18.07 -18.71 10.95
CA PRO A 343 18.90 -19.84 11.42
C PRO A 343 20.14 -20.13 10.55
N VAL A 344 20.11 -19.70 9.27
CA VAL A 344 21.22 -19.90 8.32
C VAL A 344 22.39 -18.97 8.62
N TYR A 345 22.13 -17.67 8.84
CA TYR A 345 23.19 -16.67 9.01
C TYR A 345 23.42 -16.26 10.46
N GLN A 346 22.39 -16.25 11.29
CA GLN A 346 22.45 -15.94 12.73
C GLN A 346 23.11 -14.59 13.06
N ILE A 347 22.78 -13.56 12.29
CA ILE A 347 23.31 -12.21 12.43
C ILE A 347 22.13 -11.24 12.65
N SER A 348 22.06 -10.66 13.84
CA SER A 348 21.07 -9.64 14.21
C SER A 348 21.63 -8.21 14.18
N ASN A 349 22.90 -8.04 13.87
CA ASN A 349 23.56 -6.74 13.83
C ASN A 349 23.33 -6.03 12.49
N PRO A 350 23.19 -4.69 12.50
CA PRO A 350 22.97 -3.92 11.28
C PRO A 350 24.10 -4.12 10.26
N VAL A 351 23.70 -4.18 8.99
CA VAL A 351 24.61 -4.16 7.85
C VAL A 351 25.11 -2.73 7.66
N ARG A 352 26.43 -2.56 7.57
CA ARG A 352 27.10 -1.25 7.43
C ARG A 352 27.91 -1.11 6.15
N ALA A 353 28.22 -2.22 5.47
CA ALA A 353 28.96 -2.21 4.23
C ALA A 353 28.53 -3.35 3.32
N LEU A 354 28.50 -3.10 2.03
CA LEU A 354 28.20 -4.08 0.99
C LEU A 354 29.18 -3.94 -0.16
N TYR A 355 29.61 -5.07 -0.70
CA TYR A 355 30.47 -5.12 -1.89
C TYR A 355 30.25 -6.44 -2.62
N TYR A 356 30.01 -6.38 -3.92
CA TYR A 356 29.92 -7.57 -4.77
C TYR A 356 31.14 -7.66 -5.68
N ASP A 357 31.85 -8.76 -5.62
CA ASP A 357 33.12 -8.90 -6.31
C ASP A 357 33.02 -9.66 -7.64
N GLN A 358 34.14 -9.68 -8.40
CA GLN A 358 34.17 -10.34 -9.71
C GLN A 358 34.07 -11.87 -9.61
N GLU A 359 34.28 -12.46 -8.44
CA GLU A 359 34.11 -13.90 -8.17
C GLU A 359 32.64 -14.23 -7.77
N GLN A 360 31.70 -13.28 -7.95
CA GLN A 360 30.29 -13.40 -7.54
C GLN A 360 30.16 -13.64 -6.03
N THR A 361 31.04 -13.08 -5.23
CA THR A 361 30.96 -13.14 -3.78
C THR A 361 30.39 -11.82 -3.25
N LEU A 362 29.31 -11.89 -2.50
CA LEU A 362 28.77 -10.75 -1.78
C LEU A 362 29.41 -10.66 -0.41
N TRP A 363 30.09 -9.56 -0.18
CA TRP A 363 30.74 -9.20 1.09
C TRP A 363 29.80 -8.30 1.89
N ILE A 364 29.48 -8.68 3.11
CA ILE A 364 28.56 -7.98 3.98
C ILE A 364 29.28 -7.64 5.28
N GLY A 365 29.53 -6.36 5.50
CA GLY A 365 30.11 -5.82 6.73
C GLY A 365 29.03 -5.46 7.73
N THR A 366 29.19 -5.91 8.98
CA THR A 366 28.19 -5.69 10.04
C THR A 366 28.77 -4.87 11.19
N LYS A 367 27.90 -4.27 12.00
CA LYS A 367 28.28 -3.57 13.22
C LYS A 367 28.36 -4.56 14.39
N GLY A 368 29.49 -5.23 14.56
CA GLY A 368 29.75 -6.09 15.70
C GLY A 368 29.69 -7.60 15.44
N SER A 369 29.35 -8.05 14.19
CA SER A 369 29.35 -9.46 13.82
C SER A 369 30.42 -9.85 12.80
N GLY A 370 31.34 -8.96 12.44
CA GLY A 370 32.39 -9.20 11.45
C GLY A 370 31.85 -9.10 10.02
N ILE A 371 32.40 -9.92 9.14
CA ILE A 371 32.07 -9.98 7.72
C ILE A 371 31.38 -11.31 7.42
N LEU A 372 30.24 -11.27 6.78
CA LEU A 372 29.62 -12.42 6.12
C LEU A 372 29.96 -12.38 4.64
N ARG A 373 30.48 -13.52 4.08
CA ARG A 373 30.64 -13.68 2.64
C ARG A 373 29.65 -14.71 2.12
N ILE A 374 28.90 -14.35 1.12
CA ILE A 374 28.01 -15.26 0.40
C ILE A 374 28.61 -15.49 -0.98
N LYS A 375 29.09 -16.73 -1.22
CA LYS A 375 29.78 -17.12 -2.45
C LYS A 375 28.78 -17.54 -3.51
N LYS A 376 29.03 -17.18 -4.76
CA LYS A 376 28.16 -17.42 -5.91
C LYS A 376 26.75 -16.84 -5.65
N TYR A 377 26.70 -15.64 -5.08
CA TYR A 377 25.46 -14.96 -4.81
C TYR A 377 24.74 -14.66 -6.12
N THR A 378 23.47 -15.03 -6.19
CA THR A 378 22.54 -14.63 -7.24
C THR A 378 21.33 -14.00 -6.57
N PRO A 379 20.87 -12.82 -7.02
CA PRO A 379 19.76 -12.11 -6.37
C PRO A 379 18.43 -12.89 -6.37
N ASP A 380 18.25 -13.80 -7.33
CA ASP A 380 17.05 -14.63 -7.49
C ASP A 380 17.00 -15.87 -6.56
N ASN A 381 18.01 -16.05 -5.68
CA ASN A 381 18.15 -17.19 -4.78
C ASN A 381 18.05 -18.58 -5.47
N SER A 382 18.29 -18.64 -6.77
CA SER A 382 18.08 -19.85 -7.59
C SER A 382 19.07 -20.99 -7.28
N MET A 383 20.12 -20.74 -6.55
CA MET A 383 21.17 -21.72 -6.23
C MET A 383 21.47 -21.80 -4.73
N PRO A 384 21.78 -22.99 -4.17
CA PRO A 384 22.23 -23.10 -2.79
C PRO A 384 23.55 -22.36 -2.62
N MET A 385 23.57 -21.27 -1.87
CA MET A 385 24.71 -20.43 -1.62
C MET A 385 25.52 -20.94 -0.44
N SER A 386 26.84 -20.99 -0.60
CA SER A 386 27.75 -21.26 0.54
C SER A 386 28.12 -19.93 1.19
N SER A 387 28.04 -19.86 2.51
CA SER A 387 28.46 -18.69 3.26
C SER A 387 29.54 -19.02 4.28
N ASP A 388 30.40 -18.03 4.55
CA ASP A 388 31.36 -18.09 5.65
C ASP A 388 31.43 -16.76 6.39
N ARG A 389 31.78 -16.80 7.67
CA ARG A 389 31.90 -15.64 8.53
C ARG A 389 33.36 -15.38 8.92
N ILE A 390 33.78 -14.14 8.76
CA ILE A 390 35.13 -13.66 9.10
C ILE A 390 35.01 -12.75 10.32
N THR A 391 35.77 -13.10 11.36
CA THR A 391 35.80 -12.36 12.63
C THR A 391 37.26 -12.25 13.10
N PRO A 392 37.60 -11.39 14.06
CA PRO A 392 38.94 -11.36 14.68
C PRO A 392 39.35 -12.68 15.35
N TYR A 393 38.40 -13.55 15.68
CA TYR A 393 38.70 -14.87 16.30
C TYR A 393 39.20 -15.92 15.31
N ASN A 394 38.77 -15.80 14.02
CA ASN A 394 39.15 -16.82 13.01
C ASN A 394 39.95 -16.24 11.85
N SER A 395 40.36 -14.98 11.93
CA SER A 395 41.11 -14.29 10.88
C SER A 395 41.92 -13.12 11.43
N ALA A 396 42.65 -12.43 10.54
CA ALA A 396 43.36 -11.18 10.86
C ALA A 396 42.48 -9.93 10.77
N LEU A 397 41.16 -10.04 10.91
CA LEU A 397 40.27 -8.90 10.93
C LEU A 397 40.53 -8.05 12.18
N ALA A 398 40.68 -6.73 12.01
CA ALA A 398 41.07 -5.83 13.10
C ALA A 398 39.92 -5.57 14.11
N ASP A 399 38.64 -5.64 13.66
CA ASP A 399 37.46 -5.45 14.49
C ASP A 399 36.23 -6.13 13.89
N ASN A 400 35.24 -6.46 14.72
CA ASN A 400 33.94 -7.00 14.30
C ASN A 400 33.02 -5.96 13.67
N SER A 401 33.24 -4.66 13.89
CA SER A 401 32.49 -3.57 13.30
C SER A 401 33.16 -3.15 11.98
N VAL A 402 32.52 -3.49 10.87
CA VAL A 402 33.03 -3.23 9.52
C VAL A 402 32.11 -2.19 8.85
N TYR A 403 32.69 -1.05 8.45
CA TYR A 403 31.94 0.11 7.97
C TYR A 403 32.09 0.38 6.47
N CYS A 404 33.13 -0.11 5.80
CA CYS A 404 33.26 0.06 4.36
C CYS A 404 34.09 -1.02 3.69
N PHE A 405 33.76 -1.26 2.42
CA PHE A 405 34.60 -1.95 1.46
C PHE A 405 34.99 -1.02 0.33
N ALA A 406 36.20 -1.12 -0.18
CA ALA A 406 36.62 -0.35 -1.33
C ALA A 406 37.54 -1.21 -2.24
N PRO A 407 37.25 -1.25 -3.56
CA PRO A 407 38.14 -1.89 -4.50
C PRO A 407 39.50 -1.19 -4.49
N GLY A 408 40.57 -1.97 -4.38
CA GLY A 408 41.95 -1.48 -4.44
C GLY A 408 42.59 -1.80 -5.79
N CYS A 409 43.72 -1.14 -6.07
CA CYS A 409 44.53 -1.49 -7.22
C CYS A 409 45.15 -2.88 -7.04
N LYS A 410 45.35 -3.60 -8.13
CA LYS A 410 46.11 -4.88 -8.16
C LYS A 410 45.57 -5.97 -7.23
N ASP A 411 44.39 -6.45 -7.46
CA ASP A 411 43.84 -7.63 -6.75
C ASP A 411 43.46 -7.43 -5.26
N LYS A 412 43.24 -6.24 -4.79
CA LYS A 412 42.96 -6.00 -3.36
C LYS A 412 41.53 -5.47 -3.12
N LEU A 413 40.96 -5.88 -2.00
CA LEU A 413 39.77 -5.29 -1.42
C LEU A 413 40.14 -4.68 -0.07
N TRP A 414 40.01 -3.35 0.04
CA TRP A 414 40.16 -2.62 1.29
C TRP A 414 38.97 -2.79 2.19
N ILE A 415 39.20 -2.90 3.49
CA ILE A 415 38.16 -3.11 4.49
C ILE A 415 38.41 -2.13 5.63
N GLY A 416 37.48 -1.20 5.84
CA GLY A 416 37.51 -0.26 6.94
C GLY A 416 36.73 -0.78 8.14
N THR A 417 37.37 -0.76 9.29
CA THR A 417 36.81 -1.25 10.56
C THR A 417 36.86 -0.17 11.64
N GLU A 418 36.24 -0.45 12.79
CA GLU A 418 36.32 0.43 13.95
C GLU A 418 37.76 0.56 14.48
N ASN A 419 38.57 -0.46 14.40
CA ASN A 419 39.93 -0.46 14.93
C ASN A 419 41.04 -0.53 13.87
N GLY A 420 40.75 0.00 12.65
CA GLY A 420 41.81 0.11 11.62
C GLY A 420 41.38 -0.38 10.26
N ILE A 421 42.39 -0.68 9.43
CA ILE A 421 42.19 -1.08 8.04
C ILE A 421 42.74 -2.49 7.82
N ASN A 422 41.95 -3.30 7.14
CA ASN A 422 42.35 -4.57 6.59
C ASN A 422 42.37 -4.51 5.05
N TYR A 423 43.05 -5.46 4.44
CA TYR A 423 42.90 -5.74 3.02
C TYR A 423 42.80 -7.24 2.77
N TYR A 424 41.98 -7.63 1.84
CA TYR A 424 41.90 -8.97 1.29
C TYR A 424 42.60 -8.99 -0.05
N SER A 425 43.53 -9.95 -0.25
CA SER A 425 44.17 -10.18 -1.53
C SER A 425 43.52 -11.37 -2.23
N TYR A 426 42.95 -11.13 -3.42
CA TYR A 426 42.34 -12.18 -4.24
C TYR A 426 43.36 -13.20 -4.73
N LEU A 427 44.60 -12.76 -4.97
CA LEU A 427 45.70 -13.63 -5.42
C LEU A 427 46.13 -14.64 -4.35
N SER A 428 46.35 -14.17 -3.12
CA SER A 428 46.76 -15.05 -1.99
C SER A 428 45.55 -15.62 -1.22
N ARG A 429 44.32 -15.12 -1.45
CA ARG A 429 43.08 -15.43 -0.70
C ARG A 429 43.26 -15.25 0.81
N GLN A 430 44.06 -14.28 1.23
CA GLN A 430 44.32 -13.96 2.63
C GLN A 430 43.84 -12.58 3.01
N LEU A 431 43.23 -12.50 4.18
CA LEU A 431 42.97 -11.26 4.87
C LEU A 431 44.16 -10.86 5.73
N LYS A 432 44.59 -9.60 5.64
CA LYS A 432 45.70 -9.06 6.43
C LYS A 432 45.31 -7.70 7.03
N GLU A 433 45.75 -7.44 8.23
CA GLU A 433 45.69 -6.12 8.82
C GLU A 433 46.81 -5.22 8.25
N LEU A 434 46.43 -3.95 7.96
CA LEU A 434 47.40 -2.92 7.59
C LEU A 434 47.44 -1.87 8.72
N PRO A 435 48.44 -1.97 9.63
CA PRO A 435 48.53 -0.97 10.70
C PRO A 435 48.96 0.39 10.11
N ILE A 436 48.11 1.38 10.28
CA ILE A 436 48.37 2.76 9.84
C ILE A 436 48.49 3.64 11.08
N ILE A 437 49.65 4.27 11.20
CA ILE A 437 49.93 5.24 12.28
C ILE A 437 50.02 6.62 11.62
N ALA A 438 49.07 7.51 11.94
CA ALA A 438 49.07 8.90 11.47
C ALA A 438 49.24 9.84 12.67
N ASN A 439 50.24 10.72 12.59
CA ASN A 439 50.61 11.65 13.67
C ASN A 439 50.83 10.97 15.04
N GLY A 440 51.36 9.75 15.03
CA GLY A 440 51.72 8.98 16.23
C GLY A 440 50.59 8.12 16.81
N GLU A 441 49.41 8.15 16.26
CA GLU A 441 48.26 7.36 16.70
C GLU A 441 47.76 6.40 15.62
N LYS A 442 47.27 5.22 16.03
CA LYS A 442 46.62 4.26 15.14
C LYS A 442 45.33 4.86 14.58
N VAL A 443 45.11 4.73 13.26
CA VAL A 443 43.88 5.16 12.60
C VAL A 443 42.72 4.24 12.98
N LYS A 444 41.60 4.78 13.40
CA LYS A 444 40.39 4.08 13.85
C LYS A 444 39.12 4.66 13.17
N TYR A 445 37.98 4.04 13.42
CA TYR A 445 36.66 4.48 12.96
C TYR A 445 36.60 4.78 11.46
N VAL A 446 37.08 3.83 10.66
CA VAL A 446 37.24 3.98 9.21
C VAL A 446 35.89 3.77 8.50
N HIS A 447 35.29 4.84 8.00
CA HIS A 447 33.96 4.81 7.39
C HIS A 447 33.96 4.83 5.85
N SER A 448 34.99 5.36 5.24
CA SER A 448 35.14 5.31 3.78
C SER A 448 36.60 5.31 3.35
N ILE A 449 36.87 4.60 2.27
CA ILE A 449 38.21 4.47 1.70
C ILE A 449 38.15 4.74 0.21
N LYS A 450 39.12 5.54 -0.33
CA LYS A 450 39.31 5.77 -1.75
C LYS A 450 40.76 5.63 -2.12
N GLN A 451 41.02 4.90 -3.21
CA GLN A 451 42.35 4.73 -3.77
C GLN A 451 42.43 5.28 -5.19
N PRO A 452 42.71 6.59 -5.40
CA PRO A 452 42.74 7.19 -6.72
C PRO A 452 43.90 6.69 -7.59
N ASN A 453 45.00 6.19 -7.00
CA ASN A 453 46.14 5.64 -7.71
C ASN A 453 46.87 4.56 -6.88
N ASP A 454 47.86 3.87 -7.48
CA ASP A 454 48.58 2.77 -6.88
C ASP A 454 49.32 3.11 -5.58
N THR A 455 49.61 4.38 -5.34
CA THR A 455 50.48 4.82 -4.24
C THR A 455 49.75 5.55 -3.13
N THR A 456 48.51 5.97 -3.34
CA THR A 456 47.80 6.85 -2.40
C THR A 456 46.48 6.29 -1.99
N LEU A 457 46.22 6.22 -0.68
CA LEU A 457 44.91 5.87 -0.10
C LEU A 457 44.43 7.04 0.74
N TRP A 458 43.14 7.38 0.55
CA TRP A 458 42.44 8.36 1.35
C TRP A 458 41.38 7.67 2.22
N VAL A 459 41.39 8.01 3.48
CA VAL A 459 40.59 7.36 4.51
C VAL A 459 39.74 8.42 5.23
N SER A 460 38.43 8.26 5.21
CA SER A 460 37.49 9.07 5.99
C SER A 460 37.26 8.39 7.34
N THR A 461 37.39 9.15 8.42
CA THR A 461 37.16 8.63 9.76
C THR A 461 36.10 9.44 10.51
N VAL A 462 35.49 8.79 11.50
CA VAL A 462 34.58 9.47 12.43
C VAL A 462 35.34 9.88 13.69
N GLY A 463 35.56 11.17 13.81
CA GLY A 463 36.22 11.78 14.97
C GLY A 463 37.71 12.09 14.77
N GLU A 464 38.39 11.46 13.78
CA GLU A 464 39.82 11.62 13.57
C GLU A 464 40.17 12.41 12.29
N GLY A 465 39.19 12.88 11.53
CA GLY A 465 39.35 13.63 10.29
C GLY A 465 39.65 12.76 9.07
N ILE A 466 40.43 13.26 8.12
CA ILE A 466 40.76 12.58 6.87
C ILE A 466 42.26 12.16 6.93
N VAL A 467 42.55 10.92 6.58
CA VAL A 467 43.89 10.40 6.59
C VAL A 467 44.39 10.11 5.17
N LYS A 468 45.51 10.69 4.79
CA LYS A 468 46.23 10.38 3.56
C LYS A 468 47.32 9.38 3.84
N VAL A 469 47.28 8.24 3.18
CA VAL A 469 48.31 7.16 3.30
C VAL A 469 49.07 7.06 1.98
N ILE A 470 50.39 7.06 2.05
CA ILE A 470 51.26 6.88 0.89
C ILE A 470 51.93 5.51 1.03
N PHE A 471 51.85 4.69 -0.01
CA PHE A 471 52.47 3.39 -0.09
C PHE A 471 53.85 3.44 -0.76
N ASP A 472 54.69 2.46 -0.43
CA ASP A 472 55.91 2.21 -1.16
C ASP A 472 55.58 1.46 -2.46
N ALA A 473 55.80 2.09 -3.59
CA ALA A 473 55.54 1.51 -4.91
C ALA A 473 56.48 0.35 -5.28
N SER A 474 57.56 0.17 -4.56
CA SER A 474 58.54 -0.90 -4.80
C SER A 474 58.13 -2.25 -4.22
N THR A 475 57.12 -2.30 -3.35
CA THR A 475 56.71 -3.53 -2.64
C THR A 475 55.45 -4.15 -3.23
N ALA A 476 55.43 -5.47 -3.40
CA ALA A 476 54.24 -6.21 -3.86
C ALA A 476 53.11 -6.25 -2.80
N THR A 477 53.47 -6.18 -1.52
CA THR A 477 52.55 -6.03 -0.41
C THR A 477 52.41 -4.55 -0.04
N PRO A 478 51.20 -4.06 0.31
CA PRO A 478 51.03 -2.66 0.72
C PRO A 478 51.89 -2.34 1.94
N THR A 479 52.94 -1.55 1.74
CA THR A 479 53.80 -1.06 2.82
C THR A 479 53.59 0.43 2.96
N VAL A 480 53.23 0.88 4.15
CA VAL A 480 52.97 2.31 4.43
C VAL A 480 54.30 3.04 4.49
N LYS A 481 54.52 3.97 3.55
CA LYS A 481 55.67 4.87 3.54
C LYS A 481 55.47 6.05 4.47
N SER A 482 54.33 6.65 4.43
CA SER A 482 53.91 7.74 5.32
C SER A 482 52.39 7.80 5.45
N ALA A 483 51.91 8.30 6.57
CA ALA A 483 50.50 8.64 6.78
C ALA A 483 50.38 9.98 7.49
N SER A 484 49.52 10.84 6.99
CA SER A 484 49.26 12.15 7.54
C SER A 484 47.77 12.36 7.75
N ARG A 485 47.40 12.98 8.86
CA ARG A 485 46.02 13.26 9.26
C ARG A 485 45.72 14.74 9.06
N THR A 486 44.64 15.03 8.37
CA THR A 486 44.06 16.37 8.24
C THR A 486 42.85 16.48 9.16
N VAL A 487 42.98 17.34 10.15
CA VAL A 487 41.92 17.64 11.14
C VAL A 487 41.35 19.03 10.82
N ILE A 488 40.06 19.16 10.84
CA ILE A 488 39.37 20.43 10.63
C ILE A 488 39.02 21.03 12.00
N ASP A 489 39.62 22.14 12.32
CA ASP A 489 39.32 22.92 13.52
C ASP A 489 38.44 24.10 13.15
N ASN A 490 37.14 23.97 13.34
CA ASN A 490 36.14 25.01 13.12
C ASN A 490 35.30 25.30 14.37
N GLY A 491 35.72 24.83 15.53
CA GLY A 491 35.03 24.99 16.80
C GLY A 491 33.76 24.16 17.00
N ARG A 492 33.45 23.23 16.10
CA ARG A 492 32.29 22.34 16.18
C ARG A 492 32.71 20.96 16.62
N MET A 493 31.94 20.31 17.52
CA MET A 493 32.23 18.97 18.03
C MET A 493 32.34 17.91 16.95
N ALA A 494 31.55 18.03 15.88
CA ALA A 494 31.48 17.08 14.77
C ALA A 494 32.34 17.46 13.56
N SER A 495 33.26 18.43 13.65
CA SER A 495 34.04 18.91 12.51
C SER A 495 34.87 17.83 11.82
N ASN A 496 35.23 16.75 12.52
CA ASN A 496 36.03 15.64 12.01
C ASN A 496 35.26 14.32 11.81
N TYR A 497 33.92 14.38 11.71
CA TYR A 497 33.06 13.22 11.48
C TYR A 497 32.74 13.06 10.00
N PHE A 498 33.58 12.27 9.29
CA PHE A 498 33.45 12.01 7.86
C PHE A 498 32.89 10.62 7.60
N PHE A 499 31.64 10.55 7.13
CA PHE A 499 30.92 9.29 6.91
C PHE A 499 31.11 8.73 5.50
N THR A 500 31.28 9.58 4.51
CA THR A 500 31.33 9.15 3.11
C THR A 500 32.40 9.91 2.33
N SER A 501 32.88 9.31 1.25
CA SER A 501 33.71 9.97 0.26
C SER A 501 33.30 9.52 -1.15
N TYR A 502 33.41 10.43 -2.10
CA TYR A 502 33.09 10.22 -3.50
C TYR A 502 34.29 10.65 -4.37
N GLN A 503 34.71 9.77 -5.28
CA GLN A 503 35.75 10.10 -6.23
C GLN A 503 35.11 10.60 -7.53
N GLU A 504 35.28 11.88 -7.82
CA GLU A 504 34.76 12.51 -9.02
C GLU A 504 35.59 12.15 -10.25
N ASN A 505 36.92 12.24 -10.08
CA ASN A 505 37.93 11.85 -11.05
C ASN A 505 39.26 11.60 -10.31
N ASP A 506 40.34 11.42 -11.04
CA ASP A 506 41.69 11.11 -10.43
C ASP A 506 42.24 12.28 -9.62
N SER A 507 41.78 13.52 -9.88
CA SER A 507 42.29 14.75 -9.24
C SER A 507 41.34 15.33 -8.19
N ILE A 508 40.08 14.87 -8.09
CA ILE A 508 39.06 15.46 -7.21
C ILE A 508 38.36 14.40 -6.37
N LEU A 509 38.40 14.60 -5.07
CA LEU A 509 37.67 13.84 -4.08
C LEU A 509 36.70 14.73 -3.31
N TRP A 510 35.54 14.16 -2.97
CA TRP A 510 34.56 14.77 -2.11
C TRP A 510 34.45 13.99 -0.81
N PHE A 511 34.29 14.70 0.32
CA PHE A 511 34.11 14.11 1.63
C PHE A 511 32.82 14.66 2.27
N GLY A 512 31.94 13.78 2.68
CA GLY A 512 30.71 14.12 3.40
C GLY A 512 30.92 14.14 4.90
N ASN A 513 30.60 15.26 5.53
CA ASN A 513 30.73 15.48 6.96
C ASN A 513 29.39 15.59 7.66
N ARG A 514 29.35 15.26 8.94
CA ARG A 514 28.17 15.43 9.79
C ARG A 514 28.20 16.82 10.45
N GLY A 515 27.25 17.67 10.08
CA GLY A 515 27.06 19.02 10.64
C GLY A 515 27.90 20.11 9.97
N CYS A 516 28.85 19.77 9.08
CA CYS A 516 29.71 20.74 8.43
C CYS A 516 29.59 20.76 6.89
N GLY A 517 28.70 19.95 6.31
CA GLY A 517 28.45 19.89 4.86
C GLY A 517 29.43 18.97 4.12
N ALA A 518 29.76 19.31 2.89
CA ALA A 518 30.69 18.57 2.06
C ALA A 518 32.00 19.32 1.85
N TYR A 519 33.09 18.60 1.68
CA TYR A 519 34.39 19.17 1.37
C TYR A 519 34.87 18.63 0.01
N ARG A 520 35.15 19.52 -0.91
CA ARG A 520 35.75 19.21 -2.20
C ARG A 520 37.27 19.38 -2.09
N MET A 521 38.00 18.32 -2.39
CA MET A 521 39.45 18.32 -2.28
C MET A 521 40.12 18.07 -3.62
N ASN A 522 41.14 18.87 -3.92
CA ASN A 522 42.07 18.58 -4.97
C ASN A 522 43.16 17.63 -4.43
N VAL A 523 43.30 16.44 -5.05
CA VAL A 523 44.20 15.37 -4.60
C VAL A 523 45.67 15.77 -4.72
N GLU A 524 46.02 16.56 -5.76
CA GLU A 524 47.40 16.97 -6.03
C GLU A 524 47.87 18.09 -5.08
N THR A 525 47.07 19.13 -4.92
CA THR A 525 47.41 20.25 -4.05
C THR A 525 47.12 20.02 -2.57
N GLY A 526 46.17 19.13 -2.27
CA GLY A 526 45.65 18.93 -0.93
C GLY A 526 44.73 20.04 -0.46
N GLU A 527 44.34 20.99 -1.34
CA GLU A 527 43.44 22.09 -1.01
C GLU A 527 42.02 21.55 -0.82
N MET A 528 41.35 21.92 0.30
CA MET A 528 40.00 21.52 0.67
C MET A 528 39.07 22.74 0.71
N ILE A 529 38.02 22.69 -0.12
CA ILE A 529 37.01 23.76 -0.21
C ILE A 529 35.75 23.25 0.49
N PRO A 530 35.29 23.90 1.59
CA PRO A 530 34.08 23.54 2.27
C PRO A 530 32.84 24.06 1.55
N HIS A 531 31.79 23.23 1.46
CA HIS A 531 30.48 23.55 0.93
C HIS A 531 29.42 23.33 2.00
N ARG A 532 28.75 24.41 2.40
CA ARG A 532 27.71 24.41 3.43
C ARG A 532 26.37 24.82 2.81
N PHE A 533 25.28 24.24 3.32
CA PHE A 533 23.95 24.32 2.74
C PHE A 533 22.92 25.00 3.65
N ASP A 534 23.27 25.38 4.88
CA ASP A 534 22.41 26.05 5.85
C ASP A 534 21.93 27.46 5.40
N SER A 535 22.63 28.11 4.50
CA SER A 535 22.19 29.37 3.90
C SER A 535 21.16 29.20 2.75
N ILE A 536 21.08 28.00 2.18
CA ILE A 536 20.24 27.68 1.03
C ILE A 536 18.97 26.96 1.47
N VAL A 537 19.14 26.08 2.44
CA VAL A 537 18.06 25.33 3.06
C VAL A 537 17.99 25.74 4.53
N SER A 538 16.84 26.20 5.00
CA SER A 538 16.65 26.66 6.40
C SER A 538 16.73 25.53 7.43
N SER A 539 17.62 24.56 7.22
CA SER A 539 17.85 23.39 8.08
C SER A 539 19.35 23.14 8.28
N GLN A 540 19.78 23.13 9.54
CA GLN A 540 21.18 22.79 9.87
C GLN A 540 21.53 21.34 9.53
N THR A 541 20.54 20.43 9.57
CA THR A 541 20.70 18.99 9.29
C THR A 541 20.88 18.69 7.79
N ALA A 542 20.70 19.68 6.92
CA ALA A 542 21.11 19.58 5.51
C ALA A 542 22.64 19.52 5.33
N ASN A 543 23.42 19.85 6.38
CA ASN A 543 24.86 19.70 6.41
C ASN A 543 25.35 18.35 6.98
N ASP A 544 24.45 17.43 7.31
CA ASP A 544 24.77 16.04 7.63
C ASP A 544 24.77 15.21 6.35
N ILE A 545 25.94 14.95 5.77
CA ILE A 545 26.06 14.28 4.47
C ILE A 545 26.44 12.82 4.66
N PHE A 546 25.55 11.92 4.24
CA PHE A 546 25.73 10.46 4.32
C PHE A 546 26.06 9.81 2.99
N ALA A 547 25.61 10.37 1.88
CA ALA A 547 25.88 9.86 0.55
C ALA A 547 26.18 11.02 -0.43
N ILE A 548 27.05 10.77 -1.40
CA ILE A 548 27.36 11.69 -2.47
C ILE A 548 27.34 10.90 -3.78
N TYR A 549 26.53 11.34 -4.73
CA TYR A 549 26.43 10.78 -6.06
C TYR A 549 26.45 11.89 -7.11
N LYS A 550 27.05 11.66 -8.28
CA LYS A 550 27.09 12.60 -9.39
C LYS A 550 26.59 11.93 -10.66
N ASN A 551 25.69 12.57 -11.36
CA ASN A 551 25.29 12.21 -12.72
C ASN A 551 25.35 13.45 -13.66
N ALA A 552 24.79 13.34 -14.86
CA ALA A 552 24.79 14.41 -15.86
C ALA A 552 24.02 15.66 -15.40
N LYS A 553 23.14 15.56 -14.40
CA LYS A 553 22.32 16.67 -13.86
C LYS A 553 23.00 17.43 -12.72
N GLY A 554 24.08 16.91 -12.17
CA GLY A 554 24.79 17.52 -11.06
C GLY A 554 25.06 16.53 -9.92
N TYR A 555 25.22 17.09 -8.70
CA TYR A 555 25.47 16.29 -7.50
C TYR A 555 24.19 16.08 -6.70
N TRP A 556 24.03 14.86 -6.23
CA TRP A 556 22.95 14.42 -5.36
C TRP A 556 23.52 14.02 -4.01
N LEU A 557 23.11 14.72 -2.96
CA LEU A 557 23.61 14.48 -1.62
C LEU A 557 22.50 13.93 -0.73
N GLY A 558 22.73 12.77 -0.16
CA GLY A 558 21.88 12.20 0.89
C GLY A 558 22.15 12.87 2.22
N THR A 559 21.15 13.49 2.83
CA THR A 559 21.29 14.26 4.07
C THR A 559 20.27 13.82 5.14
N SER A 560 20.47 14.29 6.39
CA SER A 560 19.45 14.12 7.45
C SER A 560 18.14 14.86 7.16
N SER A 561 18.14 15.84 6.27
CA SER A 561 16.96 16.62 5.88
C SER A 561 16.30 16.16 4.60
N GLY A 562 16.91 15.20 3.89
CA GLY A 562 16.41 14.68 2.61
C GLY A 562 17.49 14.59 1.54
N LEU A 563 17.05 14.55 0.28
CA LEU A 563 17.91 14.55 -0.89
C LEU A 563 18.18 15.99 -1.35
N LEU A 564 19.44 16.39 -1.31
CA LEU A 564 19.87 17.71 -1.77
C LEU A 564 20.47 17.58 -3.18
N HIS A 565 19.98 18.38 -4.10
CA HIS A 565 20.50 18.49 -5.47
C HIS A 565 21.30 19.77 -5.66
N LEU A 566 22.49 19.65 -6.20
CA LEU A 566 23.36 20.76 -6.55
C LEU A 566 23.54 20.79 -8.06
N GLU A 567 22.97 21.80 -8.71
CA GLU A 567 23.17 22.04 -10.14
C GLU A 567 24.57 22.63 -10.35
N GLN A 568 25.39 21.99 -11.20
CA GLN A 568 26.75 22.40 -11.49
C GLN A 568 26.77 23.41 -12.63
N ASP A 569 27.42 24.56 -12.40
CA ASP A 569 27.91 25.44 -13.45
C ASP A 569 29.46 25.59 -13.30
N ASP A 570 30.21 25.73 -14.38
CA ASP A 570 31.68 25.67 -14.58
C ASP A 570 32.64 25.91 -13.40
N SER A 571 32.19 26.47 -12.27
CA SER A 571 32.99 26.67 -11.05
C SER A 571 32.20 26.80 -9.74
N LEU A 572 30.89 26.98 -9.75
CA LEU A 572 30.05 27.19 -8.55
C LEU A 572 28.63 26.63 -8.75
N TYR A 573 27.97 26.21 -7.65
CA TYR A 573 26.57 25.79 -7.72
C TYR A 573 25.65 26.97 -7.96
N ARG A 574 24.79 26.91 -8.97
CA ARG A 574 23.76 27.90 -9.22
C ARG A 574 22.56 27.78 -8.33
N LYS A 575 22.22 26.57 -7.97
CA LYS A 575 20.97 26.26 -7.24
C LYS A 575 21.14 25.01 -6.41
N ALA A 576 20.62 25.04 -5.21
CA ALA A 576 20.47 23.86 -4.37
C ALA A 576 18.98 23.70 -4.03
N ASP A 577 18.41 22.56 -4.36
CA ASP A 577 17.02 22.21 -4.06
C ASP A 577 17.00 21.00 -3.11
N LEU A 578 16.20 21.08 -2.06
CA LEU A 578 15.97 19.98 -1.14
C LEU A 578 14.68 19.28 -1.54
N PHE A 579 14.76 17.96 -1.75
CA PHE A 579 13.65 17.09 -2.03
C PHE A 579 13.49 16.12 -0.88
N LEU A 580 12.26 15.77 -0.52
CA LEU A 580 11.94 14.80 0.52
C LEU A 580 12.30 15.34 1.94
N ASN A 581 11.61 14.81 2.94
CA ASN A 581 11.83 15.18 4.35
C ASN A 581 12.37 14.00 5.19
N ASN A 582 12.83 12.93 4.53
CA ASN A 582 13.35 11.73 5.19
C ASN A 582 14.87 11.72 5.14
N THR A 583 15.53 11.24 6.18
CA THR A 583 16.97 11.01 6.15
C THR A 583 17.32 10.05 5.02
N VAL A 584 18.24 10.46 4.14
CA VAL A 584 18.74 9.67 3.01
C VAL A 584 20.14 9.16 3.32
N HIS A 585 20.27 7.84 3.46
CA HIS A 585 21.53 7.17 3.84
C HIS A 585 22.38 6.74 2.64
N GLY A 586 21.74 6.41 1.51
CA GLY A 586 22.41 5.99 0.28
C GLY A 586 21.69 6.51 -0.95
N VAL A 587 22.44 6.72 -2.03
CA VAL A 587 21.93 7.19 -3.33
C VAL A 587 22.62 6.35 -4.42
N LEU A 588 21.83 5.61 -5.21
CA LEU A 588 22.27 4.84 -6.36
C LEU A 588 21.37 5.16 -7.56
N GLU A 589 21.92 5.17 -8.77
CA GLU A 589 21.18 5.39 -10.01
C GLU A 589 20.97 4.07 -10.74
N ASP A 590 19.75 3.82 -11.20
CA ASP A 590 19.46 2.67 -12.05
C ASP A 590 19.79 2.96 -13.55
N HIS A 591 19.55 2.00 -14.44
CA HIS A 591 19.84 2.15 -15.87
C HIS A 591 18.86 3.11 -16.57
N GLN A 592 17.70 3.41 -15.95
CA GLN A 592 16.69 4.34 -16.49
C GLN A 592 17.00 5.79 -16.08
N GLY A 593 17.98 6.00 -15.19
CA GLY A 593 18.36 7.32 -14.66
C GLY A 593 17.54 7.75 -13.45
N ASP A 594 16.76 6.85 -12.85
CA ASP A 594 16.08 7.09 -11.59
C ASP A 594 17.03 6.84 -10.41
N LEU A 595 16.88 7.63 -9.35
CA LEU A 595 17.69 7.52 -8.14
C LEU A 595 16.98 6.67 -7.10
N TRP A 596 17.63 5.62 -6.65
CA TRP A 596 17.18 4.81 -5.54
C TRP A 596 17.81 5.31 -4.24
N LEU A 597 16.98 5.65 -3.29
CA LEU A 597 17.36 6.28 -2.03
C LEU A 597 17.00 5.37 -0.88
N SER A 598 17.99 5.00 -0.07
CA SER A 598 17.74 4.29 1.18
C SER A 598 17.47 5.27 2.31
N THR A 599 16.37 5.06 3.07
CA THR A 599 15.91 5.96 4.12
C THR A 599 15.58 5.24 5.43
N ASN A 600 15.19 5.97 6.47
CA ASN A 600 14.67 5.40 7.73
C ASN A 600 13.24 4.83 7.61
N GLN A 601 12.56 5.01 6.48
CA GLN A 601 11.16 4.63 6.27
C GLN A 601 10.96 3.82 4.98
N GLY A 602 11.99 3.13 4.54
CA GLY A 602 11.97 2.34 3.31
C GLY A 602 12.87 2.88 2.22
N LEU A 603 12.69 2.37 1.01
CA LEU A 603 13.36 2.84 -0.20
C LEU A 603 12.49 3.86 -0.93
N ILE A 604 13.13 4.81 -1.59
CA ILE A 604 12.47 5.77 -2.46
C ILE A 604 13.11 5.66 -3.84
N ARG A 605 12.33 5.36 -4.87
CA ARG A 605 12.71 5.55 -6.26
C ARG A 605 12.34 6.96 -6.67
N PHE A 606 13.32 7.82 -6.91
CA PHE A 606 13.15 9.22 -7.23
C PHE A 606 13.48 9.49 -8.69
N ASN A 607 12.54 10.06 -9.41
CA ASN A 607 12.74 10.47 -10.80
C ASN A 607 13.26 11.93 -10.85
N PRO A 608 14.50 12.15 -11.31
CA PRO A 608 15.08 13.50 -11.38
C PRO A 608 14.42 14.44 -12.39
N GLU A 609 13.70 13.90 -13.39
CA GLU A 609 12.99 14.71 -14.41
C GLU A 609 11.70 15.29 -13.86
N THR A 610 10.84 14.41 -13.34
CA THR A 610 9.53 14.78 -12.81
C THR A 610 9.61 15.36 -11.40
N ARG A 611 10.75 15.14 -10.70
CA ARG A 611 10.99 15.50 -9.30
C ARG A 611 10.00 14.81 -8.34
N THR A 612 9.56 13.65 -8.69
CA THR A 612 8.63 12.84 -7.92
C THR A 612 9.31 11.58 -7.40
N GLY A 613 8.82 11.04 -6.28
CA GLY A 613 9.40 9.84 -5.67
C GLY A 613 8.33 8.81 -5.31
N GLN A 614 8.64 7.55 -5.61
CA GLN A 614 7.85 6.40 -5.19
C GLN A 614 8.49 5.77 -3.95
N THR A 615 7.71 5.61 -2.88
CA THR A 615 8.19 4.99 -1.65
C THR A 615 7.82 3.51 -1.62
N TYR A 616 8.81 2.66 -1.31
CA TYR A 616 8.67 1.24 -1.04
C TYR A 616 8.86 1.01 0.46
N ASN A 617 7.91 0.35 1.09
CA ASN A 617 7.92 0.03 2.52
C ASN A 617 7.34 -1.37 2.76
N SER A 618 7.03 -1.72 4.00
CA SER A 618 6.42 -3.01 4.32
C SER A 618 5.12 -3.29 3.56
N GLY A 619 4.33 -2.26 3.27
CA GLY A 619 3.13 -2.38 2.43
C GLY A 619 3.41 -2.78 0.98
N ASN A 620 4.65 -2.62 0.50
CA ASN A 620 5.10 -3.06 -0.83
C ASN A 620 5.94 -4.35 -0.77
N GLY A 621 5.92 -5.08 0.35
CA GLY A 621 6.70 -6.33 0.50
C GLY A 621 8.14 -6.12 0.93
N LEU A 622 8.55 -4.92 1.35
CA LEU A 622 9.85 -4.71 1.96
C LEU A 622 9.85 -5.25 3.40
N GLU A 623 10.72 -6.20 3.69
CA GLU A 623 10.94 -6.68 5.06
C GLU A 623 11.98 -5.84 5.81
N ILE A 624 12.84 -5.15 5.06
CA ILE A 624 13.88 -4.25 5.57
C ILE A 624 13.47 -2.83 5.26
N THR A 625 13.06 -2.06 6.27
CA THR A 625 12.50 -0.71 6.11
C THR A 625 13.38 0.39 6.68
N GLU A 626 14.39 0.03 7.49
CA GLU A 626 15.34 0.98 8.08
C GLU A 626 16.77 0.66 7.58
N PHE A 627 17.35 1.59 6.84
CA PHE A 627 18.63 1.43 6.18
C PHE A 627 19.78 2.09 6.93
N SER A 628 21.00 1.64 6.66
CA SER A 628 22.22 2.04 7.36
C SER A 628 23.12 2.95 6.51
N ASP A 629 23.81 3.89 7.16
CA ASP A 629 24.82 4.73 6.53
C ASP A 629 25.94 3.87 5.94
N GLY A 630 26.39 4.19 4.72
CA GLY A 630 27.47 3.50 4.02
C GLY A 630 27.12 2.12 3.44
N ALA A 631 25.95 1.57 3.76
CA ALA A 631 25.54 0.25 3.33
C ALA A 631 24.79 0.28 1.99
N PHE A 632 25.41 0.78 0.94
CA PHE A 632 24.86 0.77 -0.41
C PHE A 632 25.95 0.50 -1.43
N TYR A 633 25.64 -0.28 -2.46
CA TYR A 633 26.57 -0.67 -3.51
C TYR A 633 25.83 -0.94 -4.83
N LYS A 634 26.38 -0.49 -5.95
CA LYS A 634 25.92 -0.84 -7.31
C LYS A 634 26.95 -1.73 -7.97
N ASP A 635 26.54 -2.92 -8.39
CA ASP A 635 27.35 -3.72 -9.30
C ASP A 635 27.17 -3.21 -10.74
N VAL A 636 28.27 -2.75 -11.32
CA VAL A 636 28.28 -2.15 -12.68
C VAL A 636 28.03 -3.19 -13.77
N VAL A 637 28.34 -4.46 -13.50
CA VAL A 637 28.24 -5.54 -14.51
C VAL A 637 26.83 -6.08 -14.60
N SER A 638 26.22 -6.38 -13.46
CA SER A 638 24.83 -6.89 -13.40
C SER A 638 23.78 -5.80 -13.24
N GLU A 639 24.19 -4.53 -13.12
CA GLU A 639 23.30 -3.39 -12.81
C GLU A 639 22.52 -3.55 -11.49
N THR A 640 22.84 -4.54 -10.66
CA THR A 640 22.16 -4.82 -9.41
C THR A 640 22.51 -3.77 -8.36
N LEU A 641 21.48 -3.21 -7.71
CA LEU A 641 21.62 -2.28 -6.60
C LEU A 641 21.46 -3.03 -5.28
N PHE A 642 22.34 -2.74 -4.32
CA PHE A 642 22.30 -3.33 -3.00
C PHE A 642 22.15 -2.26 -1.92
N PHE A 643 21.25 -2.50 -0.94
CA PHE A 643 21.05 -1.62 0.20
C PHE A 643 20.98 -2.42 1.49
N GLY A 644 21.82 -2.09 2.47
CA GLY A 644 21.89 -2.76 3.78
C GLY A 644 21.11 -2.00 4.85
N GLY A 645 20.44 -2.75 5.72
CA GLY A 645 19.62 -2.22 6.81
C GLY A 645 19.86 -2.90 8.14
N THR A 646 18.94 -2.72 9.08
CA THR A 646 19.06 -3.15 10.48
C THR A 646 19.13 -4.67 10.66
N ASN A 647 18.43 -5.44 9.83
CA ASN A 647 18.29 -6.89 9.97
C ASN A 647 18.67 -7.69 8.72
N GLY A 648 19.28 -7.03 7.72
CA GLY A 648 19.64 -7.68 6.46
C GLY A 648 19.95 -6.70 5.35
N PHE A 649 19.78 -7.12 4.10
CA PHE A 649 19.99 -6.28 2.93
C PHE A 649 18.97 -6.57 1.84
N ILE A 650 18.83 -5.63 0.93
CA ILE A 650 17.97 -5.73 -0.25
C ILE A 650 18.84 -5.70 -1.49
N SER A 651 18.53 -6.53 -2.48
CA SER A 651 19.03 -6.42 -3.84
C SER A 651 17.91 -6.05 -4.80
N ILE A 652 18.19 -5.11 -5.70
CA ILE A 652 17.26 -4.63 -6.73
C ILE A 652 17.88 -4.94 -8.09
N GLN A 653 17.14 -5.69 -8.90
CA GLN A 653 17.45 -5.92 -10.31
C GLN A 653 16.42 -5.19 -11.17
N THR A 654 16.89 -4.53 -12.20
CA THR A 654 16.04 -3.89 -13.18
C THR A 654 15.74 -4.86 -14.32
N ASN A 655 14.50 -4.88 -14.78
CA ASN A 655 14.03 -5.74 -15.86
C ASN A 655 13.62 -4.90 -17.07
N ASP A 656 13.86 -5.42 -18.26
CA ASP A 656 13.38 -4.84 -19.51
C ASP A 656 11.89 -5.10 -19.79
N CYS A 657 11.10 -5.43 -18.77
CA CYS A 657 9.67 -5.63 -18.93
C CYS A 657 8.96 -4.32 -19.25
N ILE A 658 8.28 -4.28 -20.38
CA ILE A 658 7.34 -3.21 -20.70
C ILE A 658 6.11 -3.45 -19.83
N THR A 659 5.93 -2.67 -18.78
CA THR A 659 4.66 -2.65 -18.05
C THR A 659 3.67 -1.79 -18.81
N GLU A 660 2.49 -2.34 -19.06
CA GLU A 660 1.38 -1.56 -19.62
C GLU A 660 0.96 -0.50 -18.58
N GLU A 661 0.89 0.76 -19.02
CA GLU A 661 0.39 1.82 -18.15
C GLU A 661 -1.09 1.60 -17.87
N TYR A 662 -1.40 1.28 -16.63
CA TYR A 662 -2.78 1.17 -16.16
C TYR A 662 -3.20 2.46 -15.46
N MET A 663 -4.31 3.02 -15.89
CA MET A 663 -4.90 4.22 -15.28
C MET A 663 -6.34 3.91 -14.84
N PRO A 664 -6.55 3.61 -13.55
CA PRO A 664 -7.87 3.26 -13.04
C PRO A 664 -8.87 4.42 -13.15
N GLN A 665 -10.12 4.09 -13.35
CA GLN A 665 -11.20 5.06 -13.28
C GLN A 665 -11.52 5.41 -11.82
N ILE A 666 -11.79 6.69 -11.56
CA ILE A 666 -12.24 7.14 -10.24
C ILE A 666 -13.71 6.76 -10.08
N THR A 667 -14.04 6.06 -9.01
CA THR A 667 -15.40 5.67 -8.65
C THR A 667 -15.74 6.12 -7.23
N LEU A 668 -17.04 6.28 -6.94
CA LEU A 668 -17.49 6.59 -5.59
C LEU A 668 -17.53 5.32 -4.73
N LYS A 669 -16.83 5.34 -3.59
CA LYS A 669 -16.76 4.21 -2.64
C LYS A 669 -17.86 4.27 -1.59
N GLY A 670 -18.14 5.47 -1.03
CA GLY A 670 -19.02 5.58 0.10
C GLY A 670 -19.46 7.01 0.43
N LEU A 671 -20.47 7.10 1.24
CA LEU A 671 -21.04 8.36 1.75
C LEU A 671 -21.17 8.26 3.27
N SER A 672 -20.59 9.21 3.98
CA SER A 672 -20.80 9.37 5.41
C SER A 672 -21.55 10.69 5.67
N ILE A 673 -22.66 10.64 6.41
CA ILE A 673 -23.45 11.81 6.77
C ILE A 673 -23.40 11.94 8.30
N PHE A 674 -22.93 13.08 8.80
CA PHE A 674 -22.68 13.32 10.24
C PHE A 674 -21.85 12.20 10.90
N GLY A 675 -20.83 11.68 10.20
CA GLY A 675 -19.94 10.64 10.68
C GLY A 675 -20.56 9.23 10.70
N LYS A 676 -21.78 9.04 10.17
CA LYS A 676 -22.38 7.71 9.99
C LYS A 676 -22.32 7.29 8.54
N GLU A 677 -21.88 6.08 8.31
CA GLU A 677 -21.87 5.50 6.96
C GLU A 677 -23.28 5.21 6.46
N HIS A 678 -23.49 5.51 5.20
CA HIS A 678 -24.73 5.26 4.49
C HIS A 678 -24.43 4.56 3.17
N ASN A 679 -25.36 3.71 2.75
CA ASN A 679 -25.30 3.16 1.41
C ASN A 679 -25.48 4.28 0.38
N ILE A 680 -24.39 4.62 -0.30
CA ILE A 680 -24.35 5.74 -1.26
C ILE A 680 -25.35 5.56 -2.40
N HIS A 681 -25.64 4.32 -2.83
CA HIS A 681 -26.56 4.03 -3.93
C HIS A 681 -28.01 4.46 -3.66
N LYS A 682 -28.38 4.66 -2.40
CA LYS A 682 -29.69 5.23 -2.04
C LYS A 682 -29.81 6.73 -2.35
N PHE A 683 -28.68 7.39 -2.52
CA PHE A 683 -28.57 8.82 -2.76
C PHE A 683 -28.13 9.14 -4.19
N LEU A 684 -27.65 8.13 -4.93
CA LEU A 684 -27.18 8.27 -6.31
C LEU A 684 -28.30 7.94 -7.30
N TYR A 685 -28.42 8.76 -8.34
CA TYR A 685 -29.20 8.45 -9.53
C TYR A 685 -28.53 9.03 -10.77
N GLU A 686 -28.81 8.43 -11.92
CA GLU A 686 -28.29 8.89 -13.20
C GLU A 686 -29.36 9.69 -13.95
N LYS A 687 -28.98 10.83 -14.49
CA LYS A 687 -29.82 11.63 -15.36
C LYS A 687 -28.96 12.20 -16.49
N GLU A 688 -29.37 11.95 -17.74
CA GLU A 688 -28.70 12.47 -18.95
C GLU A 688 -27.20 12.09 -18.99
N GLY A 689 -26.83 10.87 -18.55
CA GLY A 689 -25.44 10.39 -18.51
C GLY A 689 -24.59 11.03 -17.42
N LYS A 690 -25.18 11.77 -16.48
CA LYS A 690 -24.49 12.37 -15.33
C LYS A 690 -24.91 11.70 -14.04
N THR A 691 -23.94 11.38 -13.19
CA THR A 691 -24.18 10.85 -11.85
C THR A 691 -24.53 12.00 -10.91
N ILE A 692 -25.67 11.91 -10.24
CA ILE A 692 -26.17 12.91 -9.31
C ILE A 692 -26.29 12.30 -7.93
N LEU A 693 -25.63 12.92 -6.95
CA LEU A 693 -25.78 12.66 -5.52
C LEU A 693 -26.81 13.62 -4.96
N GLN A 694 -27.96 13.12 -4.54
CA GLN A 694 -29.02 13.94 -3.95
C GLN A 694 -29.04 13.82 -2.44
N LEU A 695 -28.89 14.96 -1.76
CA LEU A 695 -28.94 15.09 -0.31
C LEU A 695 -30.06 16.05 0.10
N ASP A 696 -30.58 15.84 1.30
CA ASP A 696 -31.51 16.78 1.90
C ASP A 696 -30.75 17.96 2.55
N TYR A 697 -31.40 19.12 2.68
CA TYR A 697 -30.84 20.31 3.33
C TYR A 697 -30.34 20.04 4.76
N SER A 698 -30.90 19.07 5.45
CA SER A 698 -30.50 18.65 6.79
C SER A 698 -29.22 17.79 6.78
N GLN A 699 -28.80 17.28 5.61
CA GLN A 699 -27.65 16.41 5.40
C GLN A 699 -26.44 17.18 4.86
N ASN A 700 -26.25 18.39 5.32
CA ASN A 700 -25.26 19.35 4.80
C ASN A 700 -23.84 19.20 5.38
N PHE A 701 -23.61 18.22 6.25
CA PHE A 701 -22.27 17.76 6.68
C PHE A 701 -22.09 16.32 6.24
N PHE A 702 -21.28 16.13 5.22
CA PHE A 702 -21.05 14.80 4.65
C PHE A 702 -19.64 14.66 4.11
N GLN A 703 -19.21 13.43 4.05
CA GLN A 703 -17.95 13.01 3.47
C GLN A 703 -18.22 12.05 2.32
N LEU A 704 -17.63 12.33 1.17
CA LEU A 704 -17.62 11.44 0.02
C LEU A 704 -16.29 10.73 -0.05
N ASN A 705 -16.34 9.42 -0.12
CA ASN A 705 -15.17 8.58 -0.34
C ASN A 705 -15.18 8.15 -1.82
N PHE A 706 -14.03 8.30 -2.47
CA PHE A 706 -13.79 7.85 -3.83
C PHE A 706 -12.63 6.86 -3.84
N MET A 707 -12.50 6.08 -4.90
CA MET A 707 -11.42 5.13 -5.09
C MET A 707 -10.96 5.12 -6.54
N ALA A 708 -9.70 4.84 -6.73
CA ALA A 708 -9.07 4.51 -8.00
C ALA A 708 -8.23 3.27 -7.76
N ILE A 709 -8.71 2.11 -8.19
CA ILE A 709 -8.11 0.83 -7.80
C ILE A 709 -6.94 0.52 -8.72
N ASP A 710 -5.75 0.61 -8.17
CA ASP A 710 -4.52 0.13 -8.77
C ASP A 710 -3.75 -0.65 -7.69
N TYR A 711 -3.71 -1.96 -7.84
CA TYR A 711 -3.11 -2.85 -6.85
C TYR A 711 -1.59 -2.77 -6.81
N ILE A 712 -0.96 -2.36 -7.90
CA ILE A 712 0.50 -2.22 -8.01
C ILE A 712 0.93 -0.84 -7.52
N ASN A 713 0.30 0.23 -8.02
CA ASN A 713 0.77 1.62 -7.85
C ASN A 713 -0.18 2.52 -7.07
N GLY A 714 -1.32 2.03 -6.57
CA GLY A 714 -2.37 2.86 -5.97
C GLY A 714 -1.92 3.74 -4.81
N ASN A 715 -0.92 3.33 -4.05
CA ASN A 715 -0.34 4.11 -2.96
C ASN A 715 0.45 5.36 -3.42
N ASN A 716 0.73 5.47 -4.71
CA ASN A 716 1.49 6.56 -5.31
C ASN A 716 0.61 7.62 -5.97
N TYR A 717 -0.69 7.59 -5.74
CA TYR A 717 -1.61 8.57 -6.29
C TYR A 717 -1.84 9.71 -5.31
N SER A 718 -1.71 10.95 -5.79
CA SER A 718 -2.16 12.15 -5.10
C SER A 718 -3.48 12.61 -5.68
N PHE A 719 -4.49 12.71 -4.84
CA PHE A 719 -5.84 13.08 -5.25
C PHE A 719 -6.04 14.59 -5.16
N TYR A 720 -6.82 15.12 -6.10
CA TYR A 720 -7.22 16.51 -6.18
C TYR A 720 -8.73 16.59 -6.40
N TYR A 721 -9.39 17.49 -5.68
CA TYR A 721 -10.81 17.74 -5.92
C TYR A 721 -11.10 19.23 -5.97
N LYS A 722 -12.19 19.58 -6.65
CA LYS A 722 -12.67 20.95 -6.81
C LYS A 722 -14.19 20.97 -6.86
N LEU A 723 -14.80 21.94 -6.19
CA LEU A 723 -16.21 22.23 -6.29
C LEU A 723 -16.36 23.51 -7.12
N GLU A 724 -16.79 23.39 -8.39
CA GLU A 724 -16.71 24.49 -9.38
C GLU A 724 -17.46 25.76 -8.95
N GLU A 725 -18.63 25.60 -8.30
CA GLU A 725 -19.44 26.73 -7.89
C GLU A 725 -18.92 27.46 -6.65
N MET A 726 -17.93 26.89 -5.94
CA MET A 726 -17.34 27.49 -4.75
C MET A 726 -15.92 28.02 -4.98
N SER A 727 -15.10 27.34 -5.78
CA SER A 727 -13.70 27.71 -6.01
C SER A 727 -13.22 27.20 -7.36
N ASN A 728 -12.43 28.03 -8.05
CA ASN A 728 -11.72 27.62 -9.27
C ASN A 728 -10.39 26.91 -8.98
N GLN A 729 -9.95 26.86 -7.72
CA GLN A 729 -8.70 26.21 -7.34
C GLN A 729 -8.90 24.73 -6.98
N TRP A 730 -7.98 23.89 -7.43
CA TRP A 730 -7.90 22.52 -7.02
C TRP A 730 -7.39 22.42 -5.58
N ILE A 731 -8.05 21.63 -4.76
CA ILE A 731 -7.62 21.30 -3.40
C ILE A 731 -6.80 20.02 -3.50
N GLU A 732 -5.53 20.10 -3.10
CA GLU A 732 -4.67 18.94 -2.98
C GLU A 732 -5.03 18.16 -1.73
N ASN A 733 -5.34 16.87 -1.90
CA ASN A 733 -5.80 15.98 -0.82
C ASN A 733 -4.74 14.93 -0.44
N GLY A 734 -3.56 14.99 -1.07
CA GLY A 734 -2.51 14.00 -0.91
C GLY A 734 -3.00 12.61 -1.28
N THR A 735 -2.66 11.60 -0.49
CA THR A 735 -3.11 10.21 -0.68
C THR A 735 -4.52 9.95 -0.14
N SER A 736 -5.17 10.94 0.48
CA SER A 736 -6.52 10.77 1.02
C SER A 736 -7.55 10.65 -0.09
N THR A 737 -8.40 9.64 0.00
CA THR A 737 -9.48 9.33 -0.95
C THR A 737 -10.83 9.88 -0.50
N SER A 738 -10.85 10.88 0.39
CA SER A 738 -12.10 11.44 0.92
C SER A 738 -12.17 12.95 0.77
N ALA A 739 -13.35 13.46 0.39
CA ALA A 739 -13.64 14.89 0.38
C ALA A 739 -14.74 15.19 1.40
N ILE A 740 -14.47 16.14 2.31
CA ILE A 740 -15.40 16.51 3.39
C ILE A 740 -16.03 17.85 3.04
N PHE A 741 -17.34 17.89 3.10
CA PHE A 741 -18.13 19.07 2.86
C PHE A 741 -18.97 19.43 4.07
N SER A 742 -18.96 20.71 4.42
CA SER A 742 -19.72 21.22 5.55
C SER A 742 -20.52 22.46 5.15
N ASN A 743 -21.78 22.48 5.56
CA ASN A 743 -22.65 23.62 5.43
C ASN A 743 -22.84 24.14 3.99
N LEU A 744 -22.94 23.21 3.03
CA LEU A 744 -23.32 23.58 1.67
C LEU A 744 -24.78 24.08 1.63
N ALA A 745 -25.00 25.20 0.97
CA ALA A 745 -26.35 25.74 0.78
C ALA A 745 -27.17 24.85 -0.17
N PRO A 746 -28.50 24.89 -0.11
CA PRO A 746 -29.33 24.24 -1.13
C PRO A 746 -28.97 24.72 -2.54
N GLY A 747 -28.72 23.78 -3.45
CA GLY A 747 -28.27 24.07 -4.81
C GLY A 747 -27.67 22.85 -5.50
N GLU A 748 -27.17 23.07 -6.70
CA GLU A 748 -26.41 22.07 -7.46
C GLU A 748 -24.94 22.48 -7.51
N TYR A 749 -24.05 21.53 -7.27
CA TYR A 749 -22.61 21.72 -7.24
C TYR A 749 -21.94 20.65 -8.07
N SER A 750 -20.96 21.02 -8.90
CA SER A 750 -20.15 20.10 -9.71
C SER A 750 -18.86 19.75 -8.97
N LEU A 751 -18.82 18.58 -8.34
CA LEU A 751 -17.60 18.03 -7.76
C LEU A 751 -16.79 17.40 -8.87
N LEU A 752 -15.61 17.93 -9.09
CA LEU A 752 -14.59 17.37 -9.97
C LEU A 752 -13.50 16.70 -9.13
N VAL A 753 -13.14 15.48 -9.48
CA VAL A 753 -12.08 14.70 -8.83
C VAL A 753 -11.11 14.20 -9.89
N LYS A 754 -9.83 14.31 -9.63
CA LYS A 754 -8.74 13.69 -10.42
C LYS A 754 -7.64 13.21 -9.49
N TYR A 755 -6.80 12.32 -9.96
CA TYR A 755 -5.55 11.99 -9.30
C TYR A 755 -4.36 12.25 -10.22
N LYS A 756 -3.20 12.40 -9.62
CA LYS A 756 -1.91 12.44 -10.28
C LYS A 756 -1.07 11.26 -9.82
N ASN A 757 -0.53 10.51 -10.76
CA ASN A 757 0.44 9.46 -10.46
C ASN A 757 1.79 10.11 -10.12
N ASN A 758 2.28 9.89 -8.89
CA ASN A 758 3.53 10.49 -8.41
C ASN A 758 4.79 9.85 -9.03
N ILE A 759 4.65 8.70 -9.74
CA ILE A 759 5.77 8.01 -10.38
C ILE A 759 6.11 8.69 -11.72
N ASN A 760 5.11 8.83 -12.60
CA ASN A 760 5.30 9.34 -13.95
C ASN A 760 4.73 10.75 -14.17
N GLY A 761 4.08 11.33 -13.17
CA GLY A 761 3.50 12.66 -13.23
C GLY A 761 2.19 12.77 -14.04
N GLN A 762 1.68 11.65 -14.58
CA GLN A 762 0.44 11.65 -15.38
C GLN A 762 -0.78 11.93 -14.52
N GLU A 763 -1.74 12.67 -15.08
CA GLU A 763 -3.01 12.96 -14.43
C GLU A 763 -4.12 12.08 -15.03
N SER A 764 -5.03 11.63 -14.15
CA SER A 764 -6.23 10.89 -14.57
C SER A 764 -7.20 11.78 -15.33
N GLN A 765 -8.11 11.15 -16.06
CA GLN A 765 -9.31 11.86 -16.53
C GLN A 765 -10.10 12.40 -15.33
N THR A 766 -10.62 13.62 -15.46
CA THR A 766 -11.42 14.24 -14.42
C THR A 766 -12.80 13.58 -14.35
N GLN A 767 -13.14 13.03 -13.20
CA GLN A 767 -14.48 12.51 -12.94
C GLN A 767 -15.35 13.62 -12.37
N SER A 768 -16.59 13.75 -12.90
CA SER A 768 -17.57 14.73 -12.47
C SER A 768 -18.76 14.08 -11.77
N VAL A 769 -19.12 14.60 -10.60
CA VAL A 769 -20.31 14.18 -9.83
C VAL A 769 -21.10 15.42 -9.47
N ILE A 770 -22.38 15.45 -9.79
CA ILE A 770 -23.26 16.55 -9.39
C ILE A 770 -23.80 16.29 -7.99
N ILE A 771 -23.53 17.20 -7.07
CA ILE A 771 -24.07 17.18 -5.71
C ILE A 771 -25.29 18.11 -5.70
N ARG A 772 -26.48 17.55 -5.49
CA ARG A 772 -27.74 18.32 -5.40
C ARG A 772 -28.24 18.31 -3.97
N ILE A 773 -28.23 19.47 -3.32
CA ILE A 773 -28.81 19.67 -2.00
C ILE A 773 -30.20 20.25 -2.16
N THR A 774 -31.23 19.50 -1.76
CA THR A 774 -32.60 19.93 -1.90
C THR A 774 -32.94 21.04 -0.88
N PRO A 775 -33.67 22.09 -1.28
CA PRO A 775 -34.09 23.13 -0.35
C PRO A 775 -35.08 22.59 0.68
N PRO A 776 -35.10 23.15 1.89
CA PRO A 776 -36.12 22.80 2.89
C PRO A 776 -37.53 23.10 2.34
N TRP A 777 -38.49 22.33 2.82
CA TRP A 777 -39.88 22.42 2.35
C TRP A 777 -40.45 23.86 2.38
N TYR A 778 -39.97 24.66 3.32
CA TYR A 778 -40.39 26.06 3.48
C TYR A 778 -39.76 27.03 2.45
N LEU A 779 -38.74 26.59 1.70
CA LEU A 779 -38.15 27.31 0.56
C LEU A 779 -38.57 26.69 -0.80
N SER A 780 -39.49 25.74 -0.79
CA SER A 780 -39.99 25.13 -2.03
C SER A 780 -40.90 26.12 -2.81
N PRO A 781 -41.01 25.99 -4.14
CA PRO A 781 -41.92 26.81 -4.93
C PRO A 781 -43.37 26.78 -4.40
N LEU A 782 -43.77 25.64 -3.87
CA LEU A 782 -45.11 25.45 -3.27
C LEU A 782 -45.21 26.20 -1.94
N ALA A 783 -44.17 26.24 -1.12
CA ALA A 783 -44.13 27.02 0.11
C ALA A 783 -44.20 28.54 -0.19
N TYR A 784 -43.45 28.99 -1.20
CA TYR A 784 -43.51 30.38 -1.65
C TYR A 784 -44.93 30.74 -2.15
N MET A 785 -45.61 29.84 -2.86
CA MET A 785 -47.02 30.06 -3.27
C MET A 785 -47.92 30.15 -2.04
N VAL A 786 -47.73 29.29 -1.03
CA VAL A 786 -48.47 29.36 0.23
C VAL A 786 -48.17 30.66 0.98
N TYR A 787 -46.90 31.07 1.04
CA TYR A 787 -46.49 32.33 1.67
C TYR A 787 -47.11 33.53 0.93
N PHE A 788 -47.09 33.48 -0.40
CA PHE A 788 -47.74 34.53 -1.19
C PHE A 788 -49.25 34.61 -0.92
N ILE A 789 -49.94 33.46 -0.84
CA ILE A 789 -51.36 33.41 -0.50
C ILE A 789 -51.59 33.93 0.93
N LEU A 790 -50.77 33.47 1.90
CA LEU A 790 -50.84 33.95 3.29
C LEU A 790 -50.55 35.44 3.38
N PHE A 791 -49.54 35.92 2.64
CA PHE A 791 -49.21 37.35 2.57
C PHE A 791 -50.32 38.13 1.94
N ALA A 792 -50.92 37.64 0.84
CA ALA A 792 -52.07 38.26 0.22
C ALA A 792 -53.30 38.31 1.15
N LEU A 793 -53.52 37.21 1.91
CA LEU A 793 -54.59 37.17 2.95
C LEU A 793 -54.28 38.12 4.11
N LEU A 794 -52.99 38.20 4.55
CA LEU A 794 -52.58 39.17 5.57
C LEU A 794 -52.68 40.62 5.09
N CYS A 795 -52.34 40.88 3.82
CA CYS A 795 -52.52 42.19 3.20
C CYS A 795 -54.02 42.55 3.11
N THR A 796 -54.87 41.61 2.65
CA THR A 796 -56.34 41.83 2.59
C THR A 796 -56.96 42.03 3.98
N ALA A 797 -56.53 41.20 4.97
CA ALA A 797 -56.91 41.34 6.38
C ALA A 797 -56.37 42.65 6.97
N GLY A 798 -55.09 43.01 6.61
CA GLY A 798 -54.50 44.31 6.97
C GLY A 798 -55.25 45.50 6.38
N ILE A 799 -55.58 45.42 5.10
CA ILE A 799 -56.40 46.46 4.43
C ILE A 799 -57.77 46.54 5.09
N TYR A 800 -58.42 45.39 5.34
CA TYR A 800 -59.69 45.35 6.04
C TYR A 800 -59.57 45.91 7.47
N ARG A 801 -58.52 45.61 8.16
CA ARG A 801 -58.21 46.13 9.48
C ARG A 801 -57.83 47.61 9.46
N LEU A 802 -57.13 48.07 8.43
CA LEU A 802 -56.84 49.49 8.21
C LEU A 802 -58.14 50.30 7.92
N ILE A 803 -59.00 49.73 7.07
CA ILE A 803 -60.32 50.31 6.83
C ILE A 803 -61.16 50.32 8.13
N TYR A 804 -61.11 49.23 8.91
CA TYR A 804 -61.73 49.10 10.21
C TYR A 804 -61.11 50.07 11.24
N ILE A 805 -59.79 50.17 11.28
CA ILE A 805 -59.06 51.10 12.16
C ILE A 805 -59.24 52.54 11.69
N TYR A 806 -59.30 52.80 10.37
CA TYR A 806 -59.59 54.15 9.86
C TYR A 806 -61.02 54.60 10.23
N ARG A 807 -61.93 53.65 10.18
CA ARG A 807 -63.30 53.90 10.70
C ARG A 807 -63.34 54.04 12.24
N ARG A 808 -62.45 53.34 12.97
CA ARG A 808 -62.25 53.40 14.41
C ARG A 808 -61.37 54.59 14.88
N LYS A 809 -60.42 55.01 14.04
CA LYS A 809 -59.40 56.04 14.33
C LYS A 809 -60.03 57.47 14.41
N GLN A 810 -61.18 57.69 13.86
CA GLN A 810 -61.96 58.92 14.18
C GLN A 810 -62.36 58.98 15.65
N HIS A 811 -62.26 57.82 16.38
CA HIS A 811 -62.71 57.80 17.79
C HIS A 811 -61.59 57.67 18.82
N ARG A 812 -60.30 57.39 18.42
CA ARG A 812 -59.30 57.15 19.40
C ARG A 812 -57.91 57.76 19.03
N MET A 813 -57.87 59.06 18.91
CA MET A 813 -56.59 59.75 18.62
C MET A 813 -55.82 60.25 19.85
N LEU A 814 -56.02 59.69 21.02
CA LEU A 814 -55.43 60.25 22.22
C LEU A 814 -54.58 59.29 23.09
N ASP A 815 -54.49 58.00 22.81
CA ASP A 815 -53.88 57.11 23.82
C ASP A 815 -52.59 56.33 23.34
N LYS A 816 -51.90 56.77 22.32
CA LYS A 816 -50.82 55.95 21.79
C LYS A 816 -49.42 56.60 21.66
N MET A 817 -48.94 57.26 22.68
CA MET A 817 -47.58 57.79 22.61
C MET A 817 -46.58 57.20 23.66
N ASN A 818 -46.91 56.14 24.37
CA ASN A 818 -46.00 55.76 25.49
C ASN A 818 -45.51 54.29 25.50
N ARG A 819 -45.64 53.51 24.45
CA ARG A 819 -45.23 52.08 24.52
C ARG A 819 -44.12 51.63 23.57
N GLU A 820 -43.58 52.45 22.70
CA GLU A 820 -42.75 52.01 21.60
C GLU A 820 -41.23 52.00 21.86
N LYS A 821 -40.76 52.26 23.06
CA LYS A 821 -39.31 52.32 23.29
C LYS A 821 -38.64 51.09 23.96
N LYS A 822 -39.35 50.03 24.25
CA LYS A 822 -38.78 48.92 25.02
C LYS A 822 -38.46 47.63 24.26
N GLU A 823 -38.94 47.44 23.02
CA GLU A 823 -38.84 46.15 22.33
C GLU A 823 -37.63 46.03 21.38
N GLU A 824 -37.01 47.10 20.93
CA GLU A 824 -35.94 47.08 19.94
C GLU A 824 -34.59 46.54 20.44
N ILE A 825 -34.37 46.48 21.71
CA ILE A 825 -33.10 46.11 22.29
C ILE A 825 -32.93 44.58 22.48
N TYR A 826 -34.03 43.83 22.48
CA TYR A 826 -34.02 42.41 22.84
C TYR A 826 -33.64 41.49 21.66
N GLU A 827 -34.03 41.86 20.44
CA GLU A 827 -33.80 40.99 19.25
C GLU A 827 -32.35 41.03 18.74
N SER A 828 -31.64 42.12 18.95
CA SER A 828 -30.26 42.26 18.47
C SER A 828 -29.25 41.34 19.21
N LYS A 829 -29.48 41.02 20.46
CA LYS A 829 -28.66 40.16 21.28
C LYS A 829 -28.76 38.67 20.89
N LEU A 830 -29.87 38.27 20.32
CA LEU A 830 -30.14 36.85 20.04
C LEU A 830 -29.42 36.31 18.80
N ARG A 831 -29.15 37.13 17.80
CA ARG A 831 -28.47 36.71 16.56
C ARG A 831 -26.96 36.55 16.72
N PHE A 832 -26.36 37.32 17.60
CA PHE A 832 -24.89 37.33 17.79
C PHE A 832 -24.33 36.02 18.34
N PHE A 833 -25.02 35.41 19.30
CA PHE A 833 -24.53 34.21 19.99
C PHE A 833 -24.67 32.91 19.18
N THR A 834 -25.59 32.86 18.19
CA THR A 834 -25.77 31.61 17.40
C THR A 834 -24.62 31.35 16.44
N ASN A 835 -24.11 32.42 15.83
CA ASN A 835 -23.08 32.30 14.81
C ASN A 835 -21.70 31.97 15.42
N ILE A 836 -21.38 32.49 16.60
CA ILE A 836 -20.10 32.27 17.26
C ILE A 836 -19.88 30.80 17.64
N THR A 837 -20.93 30.13 18.10
CA THR A 837 -20.80 28.76 18.60
C THR A 837 -20.48 27.77 17.48
N HIS A 838 -21.06 27.96 16.29
CA HIS A 838 -20.82 27.09 15.14
C HIS A 838 -19.39 27.25 14.58
N GLU A 839 -18.84 28.47 14.65
CA GLU A 839 -17.49 28.74 14.14
C GLU A 839 -16.36 28.22 15.07
N PHE A 840 -16.67 27.97 16.35
CA PHE A 840 -15.69 27.40 17.27
C PHE A 840 -15.65 25.88 17.32
N CYS A 841 -16.78 25.19 17.09
CA CYS A 841 -16.83 23.73 17.13
C CYS A 841 -16.00 23.06 15.99
N THR A 842 -15.99 23.67 14.82
CA THR A 842 -15.30 23.12 13.66
C THR A 842 -13.76 23.04 13.83
N PRO A 843 -13.06 24.15 14.21
CA PRO A 843 -11.61 24.07 14.41
C PRO A 843 -11.22 23.20 15.61
N LEU A 844 -12.05 23.11 16.65
CA LEU A 844 -11.77 22.26 17.82
C LEU A 844 -11.76 20.77 17.45
N THR A 845 -12.69 20.32 16.61
CA THR A 845 -12.73 18.94 16.14
C THR A 845 -11.50 18.61 15.26
N LEU A 846 -11.04 19.61 14.47
CA LEU A 846 -9.85 19.47 13.62
C LEU A 846 -8.53 19.47 14.42
N ILE A 847 -8.54 19.95 15.66
CA ILE A 847 -7.39 19.90 16.57
C ILE A 847 -7.42 18.59 17.37
N TYR A 848 -8.59 18.16 17.83
CA TYR A 848 -8.74 16.98 18.68
C TYR A 848 -8.31 15.68 17.98
N GLY A 849 -8.79 15.46 16.74
CA GLY A 849 -8.52 14.23 15.98
C GLY A 849 -7.03 13.94 15.74
N PRO A 850 -6.23 14.92 15.27
CA PRO A 850 -4.79 14.73 15.16
C PRO A 850 -4.09 14.47 16.49
N CYS A 851 -4.50 15.12 17.58
CA CYS A 851 -3.92 14.88 18.90
C CYS A 851 -4.18 13.47 19.41
N GLU A 852 -5.37 12.92 19.17
CA GLU A 852 -5.72 11.55 19.53
C GLU A 852 -4.85 10.54 18.75
N LYS A 853 -4.61 10.79 17.46
CA LYS A 853 -3.72 9.95 16.63
C LYS A 853 -2.26 10.02 17.09
N ILE A 854 -1.81 11.18 17.51
CA ILE A 854 -0.45 11.35 18.08
C ILE A 854 -0.33 10.56 19.38
N LEU A 855 -1.32 10.63 20.26
CA LEU A 855 -1.32 9.95 21.56
C LEU A 855 -1.50 8.43 21.47
N ALA A 856 -2.09 7.93 20.38
CA ALA A 856 -2.25 6.50 20.11
C ALA A 856 -0.99 5.80 19.59
N ASN A 857 0.07 6.55 19.31
CA ASN A 857 1.33 5.97 18.86
C ASN A 857 2.19 5.58 20.07
N PRO A 858 2.54 4.31 20.28
CA PRO A 858 3.29 3.85 21.45
C PRO A 858 4.77 4.31 21.50
N GLU A 859 5.30 4.93 20.44
CA GLU A 859 6.71 5.33 20.34
C GLU A 859 6.95 6.84 20.51
N ILE A 860 6.02 7.60 21.10
CA ILE A 860 6.18 9.04 21.26
C ILE A 860 7.05 9.35 22.48
N ASP A 861 8.00 10.29 22.30
CA ASP A 861 8.79 10.85 23.39
C ASP A 861 7.92 11.54 24.45
N ALA A 862 8.34 11.49 25.68
CA ALA A 862 7.59 12.03 26.83
C ALA A 862 7.26 13.53 26.71
N TYR A 863 8.08 14.28 25.95
CA TYR A 863 7.86 15.70 25.70
C TYR A 863 6.66 15.91 24.75
N THR A 864 6.65 15.23 23.62
CA THR A 864 5.56 15.30 22.62
C THR A 864 4.26 14.76 23.20
N GLN A 865 4.31 13.66 23.98
CA GLN A 865 3.15 13.10 24.67
C GLN A 865 2.54 14.10 25.64
N LYS A 866 3.36 14.80 26.43
CA LYS A 866 2.91 15.81 27.38
C LYS A 866 2.16 16.95 26.68
N TYR A 867 2.70 17.48 25.59
CA TYR A 867 2.06 18.59 24.88
C TYR A 867 0.84 18.16 24.07
N ALA A 868 0.87 16.98 23.42
CA ALA A 868 -0.28 16.43 22.74
C ALA A 868 -1.44 16.18 23.72
N LYS A 869 -1.14 15.63 24.90
CA LYS A 869 -2.12 15.46 25.99
C LYS A 869 -2.66 16.79 26.53
N MET A 870 -1.79 17.80 26.64
CA MET A 870 -2.19 19.13 27.07
C MET A 870 -3.07 19.83 26.03
N ILE A 871 -2.78 19.68 24.74
CA ILE A 871 -3.61 20.20 23.66
C ILE A 871 -4.96 19.49 23.65
N GLN A 872 -4.96 18.14 23.75
CA GLN A 872 -6.19 17.34 23.83
C GLN A 872 -7.07 17.79 25.01
N GLN A 873 -6.50 17.87 26.21
CA GLN A 873 -7.23 18.28 27.41
C GLN A 873 -7.78 19.72 27.32
N ASN A 874 -7.01 20.63 26.71
CA ASN A 874 -7.48 22.00 26.53
C ASN A 874 -8.56 22.10 25.43
N THR A 875 -8.44 21.30 24.37
CA THR A 875 -9.46 21.21 23.32
C THR A 875 -10.75 20.62 23.86
N GLU A 876 -10.65 19.62 24.74
CA GLU A 876 -11.78 18.98 25.42
C GLU A 876 -12.45 19.95 26.40
N LYS A 877 -11.65 20.69 27.19
CA LYS A 877 -12.16 21.75 28.07
C LYS A 877 -12.89 22.84 27.29
N LEU A 878 -12.32 23.25 26.17
CA LEU A 878 -12.92 24.29 25.32
C LEU A 878 -14.23 23.78 24.66
N ASN A 879 -14.26 22.51 24.25
CA ASN A 879 -15.46 21.88 23.72
C ASN A 879 -16.57 21.80 24.79
N ASN A 880 -16.20 21.43 26.02
CA ASN A 880 -17.14 21.39 27.14
C ASN A 880 -17.69 22.77 27.49
N LEU A 881 -16.85 23.82 27.47
CA LEU A 881 -17.31 25.21 27.68
C LEU A 881 -18.28 25.66 26.58
N ILE A 882 -18.07 25.25 25.34
CA ILE A 882 -19.00 25.56 24.23
C ILE A 882 -20.32 24.81 24.42
N LEU A 883 -20.26 23.55 24.87
CA LEU A 883 -21.44 22.75 25.18
C LEU A 883 -22.22 23.34 26.38
N GLU A 884 -21.54 23.80 27.42
CA GLU A 884 -22.15 24.51 28.56
C GLU A 884 -22.81 25.82 28.13
N LEU A 885 -22.19 26.58 27.22
CA LEU A 885 -22.77 27.79 26.64
C LEU A 885 -24.03 27.48 25.83
N LEU A 886 -24.04 26.36 25.08
CA LEU A 886 -25.22 25.87 24.36
C LEU A 886 -26.32 25.41 25.32
N GLU A 887 -25.98 24.75 26.42
CA GLU A 887 -26.93 24.33 27.46
C GLU A 887 -27.55 25.52 28.19
N PHE A 888 -26.71 26.49 28.57
CA PHE A 888 -27.21 27.74 29.17
C PHE A 888 -28.24 28.41 28.30
N ARG A 889 -28.00 28.44 26.98
CA ARG A 889 -28.93 29.04 26.03
C ARG A 889 -30.23 28.22 25.85
N ARG A 890 -30.15 26.89 25.89
CA ARG A 890 -31.36 26.04 25.88
C ARG A 890 -32.26 26.26 27.09
N LEU A 891 -31.65 26.70 28.21
CA LEU A 891 -32.37 27.10 29.41
C LEU A 891 -33.08 28.45 29.22
N GLU A 892 -32.40 29.45 28.59
CA GLU A 892 -32.98 30.79 28.33
C GLU A 892 -34.17 30.75 27.33
N THR A 893 -34.11 29.85 26.34
CA THR A 893 -35.11 29.70 25.28
C THR A 893 -36.32 28.82 25.65
N GLY A 894 -36.31 28.25 26.86
CA GLY A 894 -37.46 27.45 27.36
C GLY A 894 -37.63 26.07 26.73
N ASN A 895 -36.69 25.60 25.91
CA ASN A 895 -36.78 24.32 25.16
C ASN A 895 -36.20 23.11 25.89
N LYS A 896 -36.04 23.18 27.24
CA LYS A 896 -35.57 22.01 27.97
C LYS A 896 -36.78 21.24 28.52
N VAL A 897 -36.96 20.05 28.02
CA VAL A 897 -37.90 19.09 28.58
C VAL A 897 -37.31 18.64 29.91
N LEU A 898 -37.99 18.97 30.99
CA LEU A 898 -37.59 18.44 32.30
C LEU A 898 -37.91 16.95 32.36
N SER A 899 -36.91 16.15 32.53
CA SER A 899 -37.07 14.73 32.83
C SER A 899 -37.31 14.62 34.33
N ILE A 900 -38.54 14.46 34.72
CA ILE A 900 -38.92 14.25 36.10
C ILE A 900 -38.70 12.76 36.39
N GLN A 901 -37.85 12.48 37.34
CA GLN A 901 -37.66 11.14 37.90
C GLN A 901 -38.07 11.11 39.33
N GLN A 902 -38.68 10.04 39.73
CA GLN A 902 -38.99 9.79 41.15
C GLN A 902 -37.67 9.50 41.88
N LEU A 903 -37.34 10.26 42.84
CA LEU A 903 -36.10 10.21 43.59
C LEU A 903 -36.40 10.12 45.09
N SER A 904 -35.74 9.21 45.75
CA SER A 904 -35.72 9.23 47.22
C SER A 904 -34.94 10.48 47.68
N VAL A 905 -35.66 11.45 48.18
CA VAL A 905 -35.08 12.70 48.69
C VAL A 905 -34.12 12.42 49.81
N SER A 906 -34.44 11.47 50.69
CA SER A 906 -33.60 11.05 51.80
C SER A 906 -32.24 10.51 51.36
N GLU A 907 -32.20 9.69 50.29
CA GLU A 907 -30.92 9.21 49.72
C GLU A 907 -30.15 10.34 49.03
N LYS A 908 -30.84 11.21 48.31
CA LYS A 908 -30.17 12.29 47.62
C LYS A 908 -29.58 13.33 48.59
N VAL A 909 -30.32 13.68 49.64
CA VAL A 909 -29.81 14.57 50.67
C VAL A 909 -28.64 13.93 51.43
N ARG A 910 -28.67 12.62 51.69
CA ARG A 910 -27.56 11.87 52.29
C ARG A 910 -26.32 11.95 51.42
N SER A 911 -26.43 11.64 50.14
CA SER A 911 -25.31 11.68 49.20
C SER A 911 -24.70 13.06 49.06
N ILE A 912 -25.50 14.12 49.09
CA ILE A 912 -24.98 15.51 49.08
C ILE A 912 -24.33 15.84 50.43
N ALA A 913 -24.94 15.47 51.53
CA ALA A 913 -24.40 15.76 52.86
C ALA A 913 -23.07 15.01 53.15
N GLU A 914 -22.92 13.77 52.71
CA GLU A 914 -21.67 13.00 52.75
C GLU A 914 -20.52 13.70 52.01
N SER A 915 -20.83 14.43 50.93
CA SER A 915 -19.81 15.21 50.23
C SER A 915 -19.25 16.42 50.99
N PHE A 916 -19.91 16.80 52.09
CA PHE A 916 -19.48 17.89 52.96
C PHE A 916 -18.80 17.40 54.25
N GLU A 917 -18.78 16.08 54.50
CA GLU A 917 -18.21 15.48 55.70
C GLU A 917 -16.70 15.76 55.79
N GLU A 918 -15.97 15.55 54.73
CA GLU A 918 -14.53 15.87 54.63
C GLU A 918 -14.26 17.37 54.81
N LEU A 919 -15.16 18.22 54.36
CA LEU A 919 -15.01 19.66 54.46
C LEU A 919 -15.31 20.13 55.89
N ALA A 920 -16.20 19.45 56.58
CA ALA A 920 -16.52 19.69 58.00
C ALA A 920 -15.40 19.20 58.92
N GLU A 921 -14.84 18.01 58.62
CA GLU A 921 -13.66 17.50 59.35
C GLU A 921 -12.46 18.43 59.18
N ASN A 922 -12.19 18.89 57.98
CA ASN A 922 -11.09 19.84 57.72
C ASN A 922 -11.26 21.21 58.38
N LYS A 923 -12.47 21.53 58.83
CA LYS A 923 -12.76 22.79 59.57
C LYS A 923 -13.06 22.59 61.05
N GLU A 924 -12.80 21.37 61.55
CA GLU A 924 -13.05 21.00 62.98
C GLU A 924 -14.49 21.28 63.42
N MET A 925 -15.45 21.15 62.54
CA MET A 925 -16.88 21.38 62.78
C MET A 925 -17.55 20.07 63.18
N ASN A 926 -18.38 20.07 64.23
CA ASN A 926 -19.19 18.92 64.54
C ASN A 926 -20.37 18.80 63.61
N TYR A 927 -20.26 17.91 62.67
CA TYR A 927 -21.25 17.69 61.58
C TYR A 927 -22.12 16.48 61.93
N GLN A 928 -23.40 16.72 62.18
CA GLN A 928 -24.37 15.67 62.47
C GLN A 928 -25.50 15.68 61.46
N LEU A 929 -25.74 14.56 60.84
CA LEU A 929 -26.76 14.41 59.80
C LEU A 929 -27.97 13.66 60.37
N HIS A 930 -29.10 14.34 60.47
CA HIS A 930 -30.38 13.73 60.85
C HIS A 930 -31.33 13.77 59.63
N ILE A 931 -31.43 12.66 58.93
CA ILE A 931 -32.36 12.51 57.77
C ILE A 931 -33.45 11.53 58.17
N SER A 932 -34.69 11.95 58.04
CA SER A 932 -35.84 11.07 58.23
C SER A 932 -35.83 9.98 57.15
N PRO A 933 -35.94 8.70 57.51
CA PRO A 933 -36.05 7.64 56.49
C PRO A 933 -37.38 7.81 55.74
N ASP A 934 -37.35 7.54 54.44
CA ASP A 934 -38.55 7.38 53.57
C ASP A 934 -39.29 8.68 53.21
N ILE A 935 -38.58 9.71 52.80
CA ILE A 935 -39.21 10.83 52.04
C ILE A 935 -38.88 10.62 50.56
N GLU A 936 -39.92 10.27 49.82
CA GLU A 936 -39.87 10.24 48.35
C GLU A 936 -40.12 11.59 47.70
#